data_1fcf2341e310083ff025d60fee8dd9ed
#
_entry.id   1fcf2341e310083ff025d60fee8dd9ed
#
_cell.length_a   1.000
_cell.length_b   1.000
_cell.length_c   1.000
_cell.angle_alpha   90.00
_cell.angle_beta   90.00
_cell.angle_gamma   90.00
#
_symmetry.space_group_name_H-M   'P 1'
#
loop_
_entity.id
_entity.type
_entity.pdbx_description
1 polymer ?
#
loop_
_entity_poly.entity_id
_entity_poly.type
_entity_poly.pdbx_seq_one_letter_code
_entity_poly.pdbx_strand_id
1 'polypeptide(L)'
;MENIRMHPEIQTLGTVIVKGSRPQFKMGSDGMIINVQHSLLKQAGTADDILSQLPLITGNNGNFTVFGKGRPLIYINNRKIYNTQELSQLKSSDIKEVTIITNPGVQYGSSAQSVILIKTIKQEGEGLSLSSYSFANISRKFSAVETIDFKYKHNQFELFSNFRIHSLHNKQYFEFEQTMQGNHFIRETGRDTIFNNGDKQVRGQLGLNYNIGKDHSFGIAYSITKSLHDVVNSTSAIDISLDNTSEELLRMKNYHTSYHSPDHEIDAYYMGKIGKLDINFNNTYFRNRLVQNDSKEENSNTSGARVIDVDNITINKMLASKVIFTYPIMKGKLSFGSEYTDAQSKGTNTNAQQIFSNTDTKIKEQNLAGFAEYILPLSNFQVRAGLRYEHVVSDYYSKGVWQQESSRRYSEWFPNFSLSWNKNKWQAQLSYSTKTSRPSYRSLSSWMQYDNRYEYQGGNPLLQPAKIRTLELTATKSWIMFMIGYKNTKNQVAYVMHPYEDDIFVKTYDNIDRIQSLYASLTASPKFGFYQPMYEVRVSKQFLDDEAYGKEQSLNHPLLFIRMNNRFLIQSDFTVSVNFSYTSPYASTVSIYKAGGTLDVSVYKSFFKNKLICYFWGRDLLQTQKRRYTMYGINSAFTTRQDMDTRSFSIGIRYNFNTTRSKFKGTGAGNEEKTRLQ
;
A
#
# COMPACT_ATOMS: atom_id res chain seq x y z
N MET A 1 -20.83 84.39 25.34
CA MET A 1 -20.85 83.27 24.33
C MET A 1 -19.68 82.37 24.67
N GLU A 2 -19.96 81.22 25.30
CA GLU A 2 -18.94 80.23 25.66
C GLU A 2 -18.60 79.33 24.42
N ASN A 3 -17.32 79.25 24.12
CA ASN A 3 -16.84 78.42 23.04
C ASN A 3 -16.88 76.89 23.42
N ILE A 4 -17.75 76.10 22.81
CA ILE A 4 -17.77 74.68 22.92
C ILE A 4 -16.62 74.08 22.09
N ARG A 5 -15.61 73.51 22.78
CA ARG A 5 -14.55 72.71 22.10
C ARG A 5 -15.04 71.26 22.01
N MET A 6 -15.29 70.76 20.78
CA MET A 6 -15.49 69.33 20.53
C MET A 6 -14.14 68.63 20.38
N HIS A 7 -13.93 67.58 21.16
CA HIS A 7 -12.83 66.65 20.96
C HIS A 7 -13.30 65.50 20.08
N PRO A 8 -12.60 65.11 19.01
CA PRO A 8 -12.95 63.92 18.24
C PRO A 8 -12.59 62.67 19.07
N GLU A 9 -13.58 61.89 19.43
CA GLU A 9 -13.40 60.58 20.05
C GLU A 9 -13.25 59.57 18.90
N ILE A 10 -12.04 59.02 18.72
CA ILE A 10 -11.75 57.96 17.76
C ILE A 10 -12.25 56.66 18.37
N GLN A 11 -13.45 56.20 18.00
CA GLN A 11 -13.88 54.85 18.24
C GLN A 11 -13.16 53.89 17.27
N THR A 12 -12.16 53.20 17.75
CA THR A 12 -11.57 52.06 17.02
C THR A 12 -12.60 50.96 16.94
N LEU A 13 -13.20 50.74 15.78
CA LEU A 13 -13.99 49.58 15.48
C LEU A 13 -13.10 48.34 15.61
N GLY A 14 -13.46 47.44 16.56
CA GLY A 14 -12.76 46.18 16.75
C GLY A 14 -12.70 45.40 15.44
N THR A 15 -11.51 44.91 15.11
CA THR A 15 -11.28 44.11 13.90
C THR A 15 -12.19 42.89 13.94
N VAL A 16 -13.19 42.84 13.08
CA VAL A 16 -14.01 41.64 12.90
C VAL A 16 -13.18 40.60 12.17
N ILE A 17 -12.55 39.71 12.95
CA ILE A 17 -11.85 38.55 12.39
C ILE A 17 -12.92 37.54 11.96
N VAL A 18 -13.29 37.54 10.71
CA VAL A 18 -14.10 36.48 10.10
C VAL A 18 -13.22 35.24 10.00
N LYS A 19 -13.22 34.39 11.02
CA LYS A 19 -12.63 33.06 10.94
C LYS A 19 -13.51 32.16 10.09
N GLY A 20 -13.36 32.27 8.78
CA GLY A 20 -13.94 31.30 7.85
C GLY A 20 -13.31 29.93 8.10
N SER A 21 -14.04 28.97 8.67
CA SER A 21 -13.58 27.59 8.78
C SER A 21 -13.57 26.98 7.38
N ARG A 22 -12.37 26.67 6.86
CA ARG A 22 -12.26 25.90 5.62
C ARG A 22 -12.80 24.49 5.86
N PRO A 23 -13.60 23.93 4.92
CA PRO A 23 -14.09 22.56 5.05
C PRO A 23 -12.90 21.59 5.15
N GLN A 24 -13.04 20.56 5.99
CA GLN A 24 -11.99 19.56 6.19
C GLN A 24 -11.75 18.75 4.90
N PHE A 25 -12.82 18.51 4.13
CA PHE A 25 -12.80 17.82 2.84
C PHE A 25 -13.21 18.79 1.73
N LYS A 26 -12.47 18.73 0.63
CA LYS A 26 -12.80 19.46 -0.59
C LYS A 26 -12.54 18.56 -1.79
N MET A 27 -13.51 18.42 -2.70
CA MET A 27 -13.25 17.80 -3.99
C MET A 27 -12.42 18.76 -4.84
N GLY A 28 -11.24 18.34 -5.21
CA GLY A 28 -10.41 19.00 -6.20
C GLY A 28 -10.67 18.43 -7.60
N SER A 29 -9.95 18.96 -8.59
CA SER A 29 -9.97 18.46 -9.97
C SER A 29 -9.60 16.97 -10.07
N ASP A 30 -8.73 16.53 -9.18
CA ASP A 30 -8.08 15.21 -9.27
C ASP A 30 -8.60 14.21 -8.24
N GLY A 31 -9.27 14.67 -7.19
CA GLY A 31 -9.75 13.83 -6.11
C GLY A 31 -10.10 14.62 -4.85
N MET A 32 -10.28 13.92 -3.75
CA MET A 32 -10.62 14.50 -2.46
C MET A 32 -9.38 15.07 -1.77
N ILE A 33 -9.37 16.36 -1.52
CA ILE A 33 -8.31 17.09 -0.82
C ILE A 33 -8.66 17.21 0.67
N ILE A 34 -7.79 16.74 1.53
CA ILE A 34 -7.87 16.87 2.98
C ILE A 34 -6.82 17.89 3.43
N ASN A 35 -7.27 18.98 4.06
CA ASN A 35 -6.35 20.01 4.56
C ASN A 35 -5.81 19.61 5.92
N VAL A 36 -4.50 19.37 6.01
CA VAL A 36 -3.83 18.97 7.24
C VAL A 36 -3.50 20.17 8.12
N GLN A 37 -2.99 21.27 7.54
CA GLN A 37 -2.51 22.43 8.31
C GLN A 37 -3.60 23.15 9.11
N HIS A 38 -4.83 23.14 8.62
CA HIS A 38 -5.98 23.78 9.28
C HIS A 38 -6.89 22.79 10.02
N SER A 39 -6.37 21.58 10.31
CA SER A 39 -7.06 20.54 11.07
C SER A 39 -6.14 20.00 12.18
N LEU A 40 -6.70 19.22 13.11
CA LEU A 40 -5.91 18.54 14.14
C LEU A 40 -5.03 17.43 13.58
N LEU A 41 -5.19 17.07 12.30
CA LEU A 41 -4.31 16.11 11.62
C LEU A 41 -2.84 16.55 11.61
N LYS A 42 -2.54 17.85 11.69
CA LYS A 42 -1.16 18.33 11.80
C LYS A 42 -0.43 17.84 13.07
N GLN A 43 -1.19 17.35 14.06
CA GLN A 43 -0.70 16.79 15.33
C GLN A 43 -0.95 15.28 15.43
N ALA A 44 -1.26 14.61 14.32
CA ALA A 44 -1.47 13.17 14.31
C ALA A 44 -0.19 12.37 14.55
N GLY A 45 0.97 12.99 14.31
CA GLY A 45 2.28 12.34 14.45
C GLY A 45 3.04 12.32 13.14
N THR A 46 2.82 11.34 12.34
CA THR A 46 3.47 11.09 11.05
C THR A 46 2.46 11.08 9.89
N ALA A 47 2.95 10.98 8.66
CA ALA A 47 2.08 10.76 7.50
C ALA A 47 1.34 9.42 7.61
N ASP A 48 1.97 8.39 8.16
CA ASP A 48 1.34 7.09 8.42
C ASP A 48 0.12 7.23 9.34
N ASP A 49 0.29 7.98 10.44
CA ASP A 49 -0.80 8.24 11.40
C ASP A 49 -1.90 9.12 10.79
N ILE A 50 -1.58 10.03 9.88
CA ILE A 50 -2.59 10.77 9.13
C ILE A 50 -3.37 9.81 8.25
N LEU A 51 -2.70 9.01 7.41
CA LEU A 51 -3.36 8.14 6.44
C LEU A 51 -4.29 7.13 7.12
N SER A 52 -3.88 6.55 8.26
CA SER A 52 -4.73 5.63 9.04
C SER A 52 -6.03 6.27 9.54
N GLN A 53 -6.08 7.60 9.63
CA GLN A 53 -7.20 8.38 10.14
C GLN A 53 -8.02 9.06 9.03
N LEU A 54 -7.65 8.92 7.75
CA LEU A 54 -8.39 9.52 6.64
C LEU A 54 -9.60 8.67 6.23
N PRO A 55 -10.67 9.31 5.68
CA PRO A 55 -11.80 8.58 5.10
C PRO A 55 -11.34 7.70 3.94
N LEU A 56 -12.08 6.62 3.69
CA LEU A 56 -11.82 5.62 2.65
C LEU A 56 -10.51 4.83 2.81
N ILE A 57 -9.59 5.22 3.67
CA ILE A 57 -8.33 4.52 3.88
C ILE A 57 -8.45 3.58 5.08
N THR A 58 -7.91 2.38 4.96
CA THR A 58 -7.69 1.42 6.07
C THR A 58 -6.26 0.93 6.02
N GLY A 59 -5.72 0.59 7.19
CA GLY A 59 -4.35 0.09 7.33
C GLY A 59 -3.48 1.00 8.18
N ASN A 60 -2.25 0.53 8.42
CA ASN A 60 -1.20 1.20 9.18
C ASN A 60 0.17 0.68 8.78
N ASN A 61 1.23 1.26 9.34
CA ASN A 61 2.63 0.84 9.13
C ASN A 61 2.98 0.70 7.63
N GLY A 62 2.49 1.65 6.81
CA GLY A 62 2.74 1.67 5.38
C GLY A 62 1.86 0.75 4.55
N ASN A 63 1.08 -0.13 5.16
CA ASN A 63 0.16 -1.03 4.47
C ASN A 63 -1.25 -0.42 4.44
N PHE A 64 -1.53 0.36 3.41
CA PHE A 64 -2.80 1.05 3.24
C PHE A 64 -3.60 0.49 2.08
N THR A 65 -4.92 0.49 2.25
CA THR A 65 -5.88 0.21 1.19
C THR A 65 -6.90 1.33 1.10
N VAL A 66 -7.30 1.67 -0.13
CA VAL A 66 -8.41 2.58 -0.40
C VAL A 66 -9.65 1.75 -0.69
N PHE A 67 -10.75 2.07 -0.03
CA PHE A 67 -12.00 1.31 -0.12
C PHE A 67 -12.48 1.19 -1.58
N GLY A 68 -12.80 -0.03 -2.00
CA GLY A 68 -13.19 -0.35 -3.37
C GLY A 68 -12.05 -0.38 -4.40
N LYS A 69 -10.84 0.12 -4.07
CA LYS A 69 -9.71 0.31 -4.99
C LYS A 69 -8.47 -0.52 -4.66
N GLY A 70 -8.35 -1.06 -3.45
CA GLY A 70 -7.17 -1.80 -3.03
C GLY A 70 -5.98 -0.90 -2.67
N ARG A 71 -4.75 -1.39 -2.88
CA ARG A 71 -3.51 -0.70 -2.47
C ARG A 71 -3.26 0.53 -3.35
N PRO A 72 -3.10 1.75 -2.76
CA PRO A 72 -2.84 2.97 -3.52
C PRO A 72 -1.37 3.11 -3.92
N LEU A 73 -1.10 3.83 -5.01
CA LEU A 73 0.19 4.45 -5.22
C LEU A 73 0.29 5.70 -4.34
N ILE A 74 1.38 5.85 -3.58
CA ILE A 74 1.56 6.99 -2.67
C ILE A 74 2.69 7.87 -3.18
N TYR A 75 2.43 9.17 -3.23
CA TYR A 75 3.38 10.19 -3.66
C TYR A 75 3.58 11.24 -2.56
N ILE A 76 4.81 11.64 -2.32
CA ILE A 76 5.17 12.78 -1.48
C ILE A 76 5.76 13.86 -2.40
N ASN A 77 5.11 15.02 -2.52
CA ASN A 77 5.49 16.13 -3.42
C ASN A 77 5.77 15.67 -4.85
N ASN A 78 4.87 14.87 -5.40
CA ASN A 78 4.93 14.24 -6.73
C ASN A 78 5.96 13.10 -6.87
N ARG A 79 6.82 12.81 -5.91
CA ARG A 79 7.69 11.64 -5.92
C ARG A 79 6.94 10.43 -5.40
N LYS A 80 6.86 9.36 -6.19
CA LYS A 80 6.34 8.08 -5.72
C LYS A 80 7.24 7.53 -4.62
N ILE A 81 6.64 7.04 -3.54
CA ILE A 81 7.36 6.29 -2.51
C ILE A 81 7.23 4.80 -2.80
N TYR A 82 8.33 4.09 -2.75
CA TYR A 82 8.37 2.63 -2.86
C TYR A 82 8.50 1.99 -1.48
N ASN A 83 9.24 2.65 -0.61
CA ASN A 83 9.29 2.24 0.77
C ASN A 83 8.27 3.05 1.58
N THR A 84 7.18 2.39 1.95
CA THR A 84 6.10 3.00 2.74
C THR A 84 6.54 3.43 4.13
N GLN A 85 7.70 2.98 4.59
CA GLN A 85 8.31 3.44 5.83
C GLN A 85 8.68 4.94 5.81
N GLU A 86 8.79 5.56 4.62
CA GLU A 86 8.94 7.01 4.49
C GLU A 86 7.74 7.77 5.07
N LEU A 87 6.58 7.15 5.15
CA LEU A 87 5.38 7.74 5.75
C LEU A 87 5.54 7.92 7.27
N SER A 88 6.20 7.00 7.94
CA SER A 88 6.48 7.13 9.38
C SER A 88 7.55 8.18 9.68
N GLN A 89 8.33 8.58 8.67
CA GLN A 89 9.34 9.62 8.79
C GLN A 89 8.79 11.02 8.55
N LEU A 90 7.80 11.15 7.67
CA LEU A 90 7.22 12.44 7.33
C LEU A 90 6.30 12.94 8.44
N LYS A 91 6.64 14.09 9.04
CA LYS A 91 5.86 14.70 10.12
C LYS A 91 4.50 15.16 9.62
N SER A 92 3.47 14.93 10.42
CA SER A 92 2.14 15.46 10.16
C SER A 92 2.10 16.99 10.09
N SER A 93 2.88 17.66 10.95
CA SER A 93 3.00 19.13 10.97
C SER A 93 3.56 19.72 9.68
N ASP A 94 4.29 18.93 8.91
CA ASP A 94 4.93 19.36 7.68
C ASP A 94 4.07 19.10 6.44
N ILE A 95 2.95 18.39 6.59
CA ILE A 95 2.03 18.09 5.50
C ILE A 95 1.04 19.25 5.36
N LYS A 96 0.97 19.81 4.16
CA LYS A 96 -0.01 20.84 3.82
C LYS A 96 -1.38 20.24 3.61
N GLU A 97 -1.43 19.23 2.75
CA GLU A 97 -2.68 18.58 2.33
C GLU A 97 -2.39 17.16 1.86
N VAL A 98 -3.39 16.30 1.97
CA VAL A 98 -3.40 14.96 1.38
C VAL A 98 -4.54 14.91 0.37
N THR A 99 -4.26 14.43 -0.85
CA THR A 99 -5.29 14.21 -1.87
C THR A 99 -5.46 12.72 -2.10
N ILE A 100 -6.68 12.22 -1.95
CA ILE A 100 -7.06 10.84 -2.27
C ILE A 100 -7.74 10.85 -3.63
N ILE A 101 -7.12 10.19 -4.60
CA ILE A 101 -7.60 10.07 -5.99
C ILE A 101 -8.14 8.66 -6.17
N THR A 102 -9.45 8.51 -6.26
CA THR A 102 -10.13 7.21 -6.48
C THR A 102 -10.28 6.87 -7.96
N ASN A 103 -10.06 7.84 -8.85
CA ASN A 103 -9.98 7.66 -10.30
C ASN A 103 -8.72 8.36 -10.85
N PRO A 104 -7.52 7.77 -10.69
CA PRO A 104 -6.29 8.38 -11.18
C PRO A 104 -6.26 8.45 -12.70
N GLY A 105 -5.78 9.60 -13.24
CA GLY A 105 -5.57 9.83 -14.65
C GLY A 105 -4.62 8.83 -15.30
N VAL A 106 -4.58 8.83 -16.62
CA VAL A 106 -3.84 7.84 -17.44
C VAL A 106 -2.32 7.93 -17.29
N GLN A 107 -1.81 9.04 -16.80
CA GLN A 107 -0.38 9.24 -16.50
C GLN A 107 0.14 8.37 -15.35
N TYR A 108 -0.73 7.86 -14.45
CA TYR A 108 -0.31 7.05 -13.30
C TYR A 108 -0.14 5.56 -13.62
N GLY A 109 -0.38 5.16 -14.89
CA GLY A 109 -0.32 3.76 -15.32
C GLY A 109 -1.68 3.07 -15.30
N SER A 110 -1.73 1.93 -16.02
CA SER A 110 -2.97 1.15 -16.16
C SER A 110 -3.35 0.38 -14.89
N SER A 111 -2.41 0.04 -14.01
CA SER A 111 -2.66 -0.67 -12.75
C SER A 111 -3.06 0.25 -11.59
N ALA A 112 -2.86 1.55 -11.71
CA ALA A 112 -3.16 2.50 -10.64
C ALA A 112 -4.67 2.65 -10.43
N GLN A 113 -5.26 1.91 -9.49
CA GLN A 113 -6.68 2.02 -9.13
C GLN A 113 -6.97 3.19 -8.19
N SER A 114 -5.98 3.62 -7.40
CA SER A 114 -6.04 4.80 -6.54
C SER A 114 -4.66 5.39 -6.32
N VAL A 115 -4.62 6.68 -6.03
CA VAL A 115 -3.39 7.43 -5.74
C VAL A 115 -3.60 8.30 -4.51
N ILE A 116 -2.59 8.37 -3.65
CA ILE A 116 -2.54 9.30 -2.52
C ILE A 116 -1.40 10.28 -2.78
N LEU A 117 -1.73 11.56 -2.90
CA LEU A 117 -0.75 12.63 -3.03
C LEU A 117 -0.60 13.35 -1.70
N ILE A 118 0.57 13.28 -1.10
CA ILE A 118 0.93 14.02 0.11
C ILE A 118 1.73 15.25 -0.33
N LYS A 119 1.18 16.43 -0.07
CA LYS A 119 1.85 17.69 -0.36
C LYS A 119 2.33 18.33 0.93
N THR A 120 3.61 18.61 1.02
CA THR A 120 4.21 19.25 2.19
C THR A 120 4.14 20.77 2.11
N ILE A 121 4.23 21.45 3.26
CA ILE A 121 4.43 22.90 3.30
C ILE A 121 5.76 23.25 2.66
N LYS A 122 5.79 24.37 1.93
CA LYS A 122 7.04 24.91 1.40
C LYS A 122 7.80 25.54 2.56
N GLN A 123 8.93 24.98 2.96
CA GLN A 123 9.82 25.63 3.89
C GLN A 123 10.90 26.36 3.09
N GLU A 124 11.06 27.64 3.35
CA GLU A 124 12.11 28.49 2.81
C GLU A 124 13.23 28.52 3.85
N GLY A 125 14.45 28.29 3.40
CA GLY A 125 15.64 28.32 4.23
C GLY A 125 16.83 27.72 3.50
N GLU A 126 17.99 28.28 3.73
CA GLU A 126 19.28 27.78 3.27
C GLU A 126 20.06 27.21 4.45
N GLY A 127 21.13 26.47 4.16
CA GLY A 127 22.01 25.89 5.14
C GLY A 127 21.71 24.45 5.49
N LEU A 128 22.16 24.05 6.66
CA LEU A 128 22.09 22.68 7.15
C LEU A 128 20.82 22.42 7.94
N SER A 129 20.19 21.26 7.74
CA SER A 129 19.15 20.73 8.61
C SER A 129 19.40 19.26 8.95
N LEU A 130 19.04 18.90 10.17
CA LEU A 130 19.13 17.54 10.70
C LEU A 130 17.83 17.18 11.40
N SER A 131 17.32 15.97 11.19
CA SER A 131 16.27 15.41 12.04
C SER A 131 16.59 13.97 12.40
N SER A 132 16.32 13.60 13.65
CA SER A 132 16.39 12.24 14.16
C SER A 132 15.01 11.79 14.61
N TYR A 133 14.65 10.54 14.33
CA TYR A 133 13.43 9.91 14.78
C TYR A 133 13.74 8.52 15.32
N SER A 134 13.58 8.39 16.64
CA SER A 134 13.71 7.15 17.37
C SER A 134 12.32 6.61 17.70
N PHE A 135 12.08 5.35 17.37
CA PHE A 135 10.81 4.67 17.62
C PHE A 135 11.09 3.34 18.30
N ALA A 136 10.40 3.10 19.41
CA ALA A 136 10.41 1.83 20.14
C ALA A 136 8.99 1.29 20.25
N ASN A 137 8.83 0.00 20.03
CA ASN A 137 7.56 -0.71 20.13
C ASN A 137 7.72 -1.98 20.95
N ILE A 138 6.79 -2.21 21.85
CA ILE A 138 6.65 -3.44 22.59
C ILE A 138 5.30 -4.07 22.30
N SER A 139 5.30 -5.28 21.80
CA SER A 139 4.18 -6.19 21.75
C SER A 139 4.51 -7.42 22.59
N ARG A 140 4.52 -8.62 22.07
CA ARG A 140 5.16 -9.80 22.73
C ARG A 140 6.69 -9.72 22.67
N LYS A 141 7.23 -8.95 21.73
CA LYS A 141 8.66 -8.74 21.53
C LYS A 141 8.96 -7.24 21.38
N PHE A 142 10.20 -6.86 21.71
CA PHE A 142 10.67 -5.49 21.53
C PHE A 142 11.17 -5.27 20.09
N SER A 143 10.82 -4.12 19.52
CA SER A 143 11.25 -3.66 18.20
C SER A 143 11.68 -2.21 18.26
N ALA A 144 12.69 -1.84 17.49
CA ALA A 144 13.18 -0.46 17.43
C ALA A 144 13.52 -0.03 16.00
N VAL A 145 13.37 1.26 15.76
CA VAL A 145 13.71 1.92 14.51
C VAL A 145 14.40 3.24 14.82
N GLU A 146 15.51 3.51 14.14
CA GLU A 146 16.18 4.80 14.15
C GLU A 146 16.29 5.34 12.73
N THR A 147 16.01 6.64 12.56
CA THR A 147 16.11 7.31 11.27
C THR A 147 16.77 8.67 11.45
N ILE A 148 17.74 8.97 10.59
CA ILE A 148 18.46 10.24 10.56
C ILE A 148 18.34 10.84 9.17
N ASP A 149 17.82 12.06 9.08
CA ASP A 149 17.73 12.84 7.85
C ASP A 149 18.70 14.01 7.91
N PHE A 150 19.50 14.12 6.89
CA PHE A 150 20.43 15.22 6.70
C PHE A 150 20.12 15.95 5.39
N LYS A 151 20.24 17.29 5.39
CA LYS A 151 20.08 18.12 4.21
C LYS A 151 20.95 19.34 4.27
N TYR A 152 21.48 19.69 3.11
CA TYR A 152 22.19 20.91 2.88
C TYR A 152 21.64 21.60 1.63
N LYS A 153 21.24 22.86 1.78
CA LYS A 153 20.75 23.66 0.65
C LYS A 153 21.53 24.96 0.58
N HIS A 154 22.06 25.24 -0.60
CA HIS A 154 22.72 26.47 -0.92
C HIS A 154 22.38 26.94 -2.32
N ASN A 155 21.69 28.08 -2.45
CA ASN A 155 21.22 28.62 -3.71
C ASN A 155 20.38 27.59 -4.53
N GLN A 156 20.90 27.19 -5.68
CA GLN A 156 20.27 26.28 -6.64
C GLN A 156 20.56 24.79 -6.31
N PHE A 157 21.56 24.56 -5.47
CA PHE A 157 22.05 23.23 -5.11
C PHE A 157 21.41 22.73 -3.83
N GLU A 158 21.04 21.46 -3.81
CA GLU A 158 20.48 20.80 -2.65
C GLU A 158 20.96 19.35 -2.59
N LEU A 159 21.65 19.02 -1.50
CA LEU A 159 22.08 17.68 -1.13
C LEU A 159 21.17 17.16 -0.01
N PHE A 160 20.75 15.90 -0.09
CA PHE A 160 19.99 15.24 0.97
C PHE A 160 20.46 13.81 1.17
N SER A 161 20.40 13.37 2.40
CA SER A 161 20.69 11.97 2.78
C SER A 161 19.66 11.50 3.82
N ASN A 162 19.30 10.26 3.74
CA ASN A 162 18.47 9.55 4.71
C ASN A 162 19.18 8.27 5.10
N PHE A 163 19.32 8.03 6.39
CA PHE A 163 19.84 6.78 6.93
C PHE A 163 18.81 6.19 7.90
N ARG A 164 18.55 4.90 7.76
CA ARG A 164 17.62 4.17 8.62
C ARG A 164 18.16 2.81 8.99
N ILE A 165 18.00 2.46 10.25
CA ILE A 165 18.20 1.11 10.76
C ILE A 165 16.94 0.68 11.51
N HIS A 166 16.54 -0.58 11.36
CA HIS A 166 15.49 -1.17 12.16
C HIS A 166 15.84 -2.58 12.63
N SER A 167 15.20 -2.97 13.71
CA SER A 167 15.21 -4.33 14.24
C SER A 167 13.79 -4.64 14.70
N LEU A 168 13.07 -5.45 13.92
CA LEU A 168 11.67 -5.78 14.14
C LEU A 168 11.55 -7.24 14.57
N HIS A 169 10.77 -7.48 15.62
CA HIS A 169 10.53 -8.81 16.17
C HIS A 169 9.05 -8.99 16.43
N ASN A 170 8.53 -10.18 16.19
CA ASN A 170 7.17 -10.52 16.56
C ASN A 170 7.04 -12.01 16.94
N LYS A 171 5.96 -12.35 17.61
CA LYS A 171 5.59 -13.74 17.92
C LYS A 171 4.11 -13.90 17.62
N GLN A 172 3.81 -14.84 16.73
CA GLN A 172 2.46 -15.08 16.24
C GLN A 172 2.02 -16.50 16.53
N TYR A 173 0.72 -16.69 16.71
CA TYR A 173 0.10 -18.00 16.92
C TYR A 173 -0.99 -18.22 15.88
N PHE A 174 -0.99 -19.38 15.29
CA PHE A 174 -1.97 -19.83 14.32
C PHE A 174 -2.60 -21.11 14.77
N GLU A 175 -3.91 -21.19 14.67
CA GLU A 175 -4.68 -22.42 14.74
C GLU A 175 -5.33 -22.61 13.38
N PHE A 176 -5.32 -23.81 12.85
CA PHE A 176 -5.96 -24.09 11.58
C PHE A 176 -6.64 -25.45 11.57
N GLU A 177 -7.65 -25.56 10.76
CA GLU A 177 -8.32 -26.78 10.36
C GLU A 177 -8.45 -26.79 8.84
N GLN A 178 -8.06 -27.89 8.21
CA GLN A 178 -8.05 -28.05 6.77
C GLN A 178 -8.70 -29.37 6.40
N THR A 179 -9.55 -29.36 5.37
CA THR A 179 -10.13 -30.56 4.78
C THR A 179 -9.81 -30.60 3.29
N MET A 180 -9.45 -31.76 2.81
CA MET A 180 -9.03 -32.00 1.43
C MET A 180 -9.61 -33.35 0.96
N GLN A 181 -10.23 -33.37 -0.23
CA GLN A 181 -10.77 -34.56 -0.85
C GLN A 181 -9.95 -34.90 -2.10
N GLY A 182 -8.96 -35.76 -1.94
CA GLY A 182 -8.19 -36.41 -3.00
C GLY A 182 -8.69 -37.83 -3.23
N ASN A 183 -7.77 -38.79 -3.35
CA ASN A 183 -8.09 -40.22 -3.32
C ASN A 183 -8.69 -40.61 -1.96
N HIS A 184 -8.19 -39.99 -0.89
CA HIS A 184 -8.72 -40.09 0.47
C HIS A 184 -9.28 -38.75 0.95
N PHE A 185 -10.15 -38.80 1.95
CA PHE A 185 -10.55 -37.61 2.68
C PHE A 185 -9.51 -37.32 3.76
N ILE A 186 -8.81 -36.20 3.62
CA ILE A 186 -7.76 -35.77 4.56
C ILE A 186 -8.31 -34.62 5.41
N ARG A 187 -8.18 -34.76 6.72
CA ARG A 187 -8.43 -33.70 7.68
C ARG A 187 -7.18 -33.43 8.49
N GLU A 188 -6.74 -32.19 8.47
CA GLU A 188 -5.63 -31.69 9.26
C GLU A 188 -6.13 -30.67 10.29
N THR A 189 -5.67 -30.81 11.54
CA THR A 189 -5.92 -29.81 12.58
C THR A 189 -4.59 -29.48 13.23
N GLY A 190 -4.19 -28.22 13.20
CA GLY A 190 -2.84 -27.85 13.59
C GLY A 190 -2.73 -26.54 14.38
N ARG A 191 -1.60 -26.42 15.06
CA ARG A 191 -1.17 -25.21 15.76
C ARG A 191 0.26 -24.87 15.37
N ASP A 192 0.45 -23.63 14.93
CA ASP A 192 1.74 -23.08 14.60
C ASP A 192 2.10 -21.95 15.55
N THR A 193 3.36 -21.93 15.95
CA THR A 193 3.98 -20.80 16.63
C THR A 193 5.09 -20.27 15.75
N ILE A 194 4.98 -19.02 15.34
CA ILE A 194 5.94 -18.34 14.46
C ILE A 194 6.69 -17.28 15.26
N PHE A 195 8.01 -17.37 15.24
CA PHE A 195 8.93 -16.42 15.84
C PHE A 195 9.71 -15.71 14.74
N ASN A 196 9.46 -14.44 14.53
CA ASN A 196 10.41 -13.60 13.82
C ASN A 196 11.50 -13.16 14.81
N ASN A 197 12.67 -13.74 14.69
CA ASN A 197 13.83 -13.52 15.59
C ASN A 197 14.65 -12.29 15.21
N GLY A 198 14.22 -11.53 14.24
CA GLY A 198 14.77 -10.23 13.88
C GLY A 198 14.83 -10.02 12.39
N ASP A 199 13.95 -9.15 11.90
CA ASP A 199 14.15 -8.46 10.64
C ASP A 199 15.02 -7.23 10.93
N LYS A 200 16.34 -7.35 10.66
CA LYS A 200 17.32 -6.27 10.81
C LYS A 200 17.74 -5.78 9.45
N GLN A 201 17.44 -4.52 9.17
CA GLN A 201 17.72 -3.92 7.87
C GLN A 201 18.33 -2.54 8.03
N VAL A 202 19.28 -2.22 7.14
CA VAL A 202 19.86 -0.90 6.98
C VAL A 202 19.50 -0.37 5.61
N ARG A 203 19.07 0.89 5.56
CA ARG A 203 18.82 1.62 4.32
C ARG A 203 19.56 2.95 4.34
N GLY A 204 20.26 3.26 3.25
CA GLY A 204 20.85 4.53 2.96
C GLY A 204 20.28 5.12 1.68
N GLN A 205 20.09 6.44 1.66
CA GLN A 205 19.76 7.19 0.46
C GLN A 205 20.61 8.45 0.42
N LEU A 206 21.15 8.75 -0.76
CA LEU A 206 21.85 9.99 -1.05
C LEU A 206 21.26 10.56 -2.34
N GLY A 207 20.98 11.85 -2.34
CA GLY A 207 20.42 12.49 -3.53
C GLY A 207 20.81 13.95 -3.67
N LEU A 208 20.74 14.42 -4.89
CA LEU A 208 21.09 15.74 -5.35
C LEU A 208 19.95 16.32 -6.16
N ASN A 209 19.60 17.59 -5.90
CA ASN A 209 18.76 18.40 -6.78
C ASN A 209 19.53 19.67 -7.19
N TYR A 210 19.35 20.04 -8.45
CA TYR A 210 19.88 21.31 -8.98
C TYR A 210 18.80 22.03 -9.77
N ASN A 211 18.55 23.30 -9.41
CA ASN A 211 17.54 24.13 -10.05
C ASN A 211 18.22 25.18 -10.93
N ILE A 212 17.86 25.24 -12.21
CA ILE A 212 18.33 26.26 -13.13
C ILE A 212 17.22 27.30 -13.29
N GLY A 213 17.42 28.47 -12.72
CA GLY A 213 16.40 29.49 -12.67
C GLY A 213 15.16 29.04 -11.89
N LYS A 214 13.97 29.45 -12.35
CA LYS A 214 12.67 29.08 -11.73
C LYS A 214 11.97 27.93 -12.45
N ASP A 215 12.36 27.65 -13.68
CA ASP A 215 11.60 26.83 -14.62
C ASP A 215 12.21 25.46 -14.87
N HIS A 216 13.48 25.24 -14.52
CA HIS A 216 14.14 23.97 -14.78
C HIS A 216 14.69 23.36 -13.49
N SER A 217 14.58 22.06 -13.36
CA SER A 217 15.10 21.29 -12.23
C SER A 217 15.49 19.89 -12.68
N PHE A 218 16.63 19.42 -12.25
CA PHE A 218 17.00 18.02 -12.38
C PHE A 218 17.56 17.48 -11.07
N GLY A 219 17.52 16.18 -10.93
CA GLY A 219 18.07 15.54 -9.75
C GLY A 219 18.30 14.05 -9.99
N ILE A 220 19.16 13.51 -9.12
CA ILE A 220 19.48 12.10 -9.06
C ILE A 220 19.45 11.67 -7.60
N ALA A 221 18.94 10.47 -7.35
CA ALA A 221 18.95 9.85 -6.04
C ALA A 221 19.39 8.39 -6.16
N TYR A 222 20.28 7.97 -5.28
CA TYR A 222 20.70 6.59 -5.13
C TYR A 222 20.24 6.07 -3.77
N SER A 223 19.59 4.90 -3.78
CA SER A 223 19.17 4.21 -2.57
C SER A 223 19.80 2.83 -2.51
N ILE A 224 20.26 2.45 -1.35
CA ILE A 224 20.78 1.12 -1.05
C ILE A 224 20.06 0.55 0.16
N THR A 225 19.62 -0.71 0.08
CA THR A 225 18.99 -1.43 1.18
C THR A 225 19.67 -2.77 1.37
N LYS A 226 19.99 -3.11 2.62
CA LYS A 226 20.61 -4.40 2.96
C LYS A 226 19.95 -4.99 4.20
N SER A 227 19.46 -6.23 4.08
CA SER A 227 19.10 -7.04 5.24
C SER A 227 20.38 -7.54 5.91
N LEU A 228 20.49 -7.31 7.21
CA LEU A 228 21.61 -7.79 8.02
C LEU A 228 21.27 -9.14 8.62
N HIS A 229 20.01 -9.36 8.94
CA HIS A 229 19.51 -10.56 9.55
C HIS A 229 17.99 -10.61 9.36
N ASP A 230 17.48 -11.74 8.87
CA ASP A 230 16.06 -12.02 8.78
C ASP A 230 15.89 -13.53 8.96
N VAL A 231 15.48 -13.90 10.17
CA VAL A 231 15.32 -15.30 10.59
C VAL A 231 13.95 -15.50 11.18
N VAL A 232 13.20 -16.40 10.59
CA VAL A 232 11.89 -16.80 11.06
C VAL A 232 11.95 -18.28 11.43
N ASN A 233 11.65 -18.59 12.69
CA ASN A 233 11.50 -19.96 13.16
C ASN A 233 10.02 -20.25 13.36
N SER A 234 9.57 -21.43 12.99
CA SER A 234 8.25 -21.90 13.37
C SER A 234 8.27 -23.32 13.92
N THR A 235 7.31 -23.61 14.78
CA THR A 235 7.04 -24.96 15.26
C THR A 235 5.58 -25.26 15.04
N SER A 236 5.30 -26.44 14.50
CA SER A 236 3.95 -26.91 14.19
C SER A 236 3.70 -28.25 14.84
N ALA A 237 2.47 -28.49 15.27
CA ALA A 237 1.95 -29.79 15.64
C ALA A 237 0.62 -29.96 14.89
N ILE A 238 0.52 -31.00 14.08
CA ILE A 238 -0.61 -31.25 13.16
C ILE A 238 -1.11 -32.67 13.41
N ASP A 239 -2.38 -32.79 13.76
CA ASP A 239 -3.10 -34.05 13.82
C ASP A 239 -3.77 -34.26 12.44
N ILE A 240 -3.46 -35.41 11.81
CA ILE A 240 -3.91 -35.74 10.46
C ILE A 240 -4.74 -37.01 10.54
N SER A 241 -5.94 -37.00 9.95
CA SER A 241 -6.77 -38.18 9.76
C SER A 241 -7.04 -38.42 8.29
N LEU A 242 -6.96 -39.72 7.89
CA LEU A 242 -7.31 -40.21 6.56
C LEU A 242 -8.62 -41.00 6.66
N ASP A 243 -9.63 -40.63 5.87
CA ASP A 243 -10.97 -41.26 5.84
C ASP A 243 -11.62 -41.41 7.23
N ASN A 244 -11.28 -40.51 8.18
CA ASN A 244 -11.71 -40.49 9.57
C ASN A 244 -11.26 -41.75 10.39
N THR A 245 -10.29 -42.51 9.90
CA THR A 245 -9.92 -43.82 10.52
C THR A 245 -8.47 -43.94 10.99
N SER A 246 -7.54 -43.25 10.35
CA SER A 246 -6.14 -43.24 10.72
C SER A 246 -5.72 -41.93 11.35
N GLU A 247 -4.90 -41.98 12.37
CA GLU A 247 -4.38 -40.79 13.05
C GLU A 247 -2.87 -40.71 12.90
N GLU A 248 -2.40 -39.65 12.29
CA GLU A 248 -1.00 -39.29 12.21
C GLU A 248 -0.73 -38.01 12.98
N LEU A 249 0.23 -38.03 13.91
CA LEU A 249 0.72 -36.81 14.55
C LEU A 249 2.00 -36.37 13.89
N LEU A 250 1.99 -35.23 13.26
CA LEU A 250 3.10 -34.61 12.59
C LEU A 250 3.62 -33.42 13.40
N ARG A 251 4.89 -33.48 13.82
CA ARG A 251 5.58 -32.38 14.47
C ARG A 251 6.63 -31.81 13.53
N MET A 252 6.60 -30.50 13.34
CA MET A 252 7.53 -29.83 12.45
C MET A 252 8.26 -28.70 13.16
N LYS A 253 9.52 -28.51 12.76
CA LYS A 253 10.30 -27.32 13.03
C LYS A 253 10.74 -26.74 11.71
N ASN A 254 10.50 -25.46 11.49
CA ASN A 254 10.94 -24.78 10.29
C ASN A 254 11.91 -23.67 10.67
N TYR A 255 13.03 -23.63 9.98
CA TYR A 255 14.04 -22.61 10.07
C TYR A 255 14.17 -21.93 8.71
N HIS A 256 13.64 -20.71 8.63
CA HIS A 256 13.68 -19.90 7.43
C HIS A 256 14.64 -18.74 7.61
N THR A 257 15.58 -18.59 6.68
CA THR A 257 16.45 -17.42 6.58
C THR A 257 16.21 -16.70 5.27
N SER A 258 16.13 -15.38 5.34
CA SER A 258 15.99 -14.54 4.16
C SER A 258 17.01 -13.40 4.24
N TYR A 259 17.75 -13.19 3.17
CA TYR A 259 18.66 -12.05 3.10
C TYR A 259 18.69 -11.45 1.70
N HIS A 260 18.65 -10.12 1.65
CA HIS A 260 18.90 -9.37 0.46
C HIS A 260 20.39 -9.07 0.36
N SER A 261 21.02 -9.42 -0.77
CA SER A 261 22.19 -8.68 -1.23
C SER A 261 21.76 -7.21 -1.35
N PRO A 262 22.68 -6.24 -1.25
CA PRO A 262 22.26 -4.85 -1.35
C PRO A 262 21.33 -4.63 -2.55
N ASP A 263 20.12 -4.15 -2.27
CA ASP A 263 19.19 -3.67 -3.30
C ASP A 263 19.64 -2.30 -3.74
N HIS A 264 19.74 -2.09 -5.05
CA HIS A 264 20.20 -0.84 -5.64
C HIS A 264 19.06 -0.18 -6.41
N GLU A 265 18.85 1.10 -6.18
CA GLU A 265 17.88 1.91 -6.89
C GLU A 265 18.48 3.26 -7.25
N ILE A 266 18.38 3.64 -8.51
CA ILE A 266 18.79 4.93 -9.04
C ILE A 266 17.59 5.57 -9.69
N ASP A 267 17.19 6.75 -9.20
CA ASP A 267 16.16 7.58 -9.80
C ASP A 267 16.77 8.87 -10.31
N ALA A 268 16.48 9.23 -11.55
CA ALA A 268 16.88 10.49 -12.15
C ALA A 268 15.64 11.19 -12.74
N TYR A 269 15.60 12.50 -12.67
CA TYR A 269 14.52 13.28 -13.26
C TYR A 269 15.00 14.57 -13.88
N TYR A 270 14.24 15.04 -14.85
CA TYR A 270 14.25 16.40 -15.35
C TYR A 270 12.83 16.96 -15.39
N MET A 271 12.64 18.14 -14.84
CA MET A 271 11.41 18.91 -14.96
C MET A 271 11.75 20.28 -15.50
N GLY A 272 11.06 20.70 -16.54
CA GLY A 272 11.34 21.97 -17.18
C GLY A 272 10.11 22.57 -17.83
N LYS A 273 10.19 23.88 -18.12
CA LYS A 273 9.17 24.61 -18.83
C LYS A 273 9.80 25.37 -19.99
N ILE A 274 9.35 25.10 -21.21
CA ILE A 274 9.77 25.74 -22.43
C ILE A 274 8.57 26.49 -23.03
N GLY A 275 8.53 27.81 -22.84
CA GLY A 275 7.38 28.61 -23.20
C GLY A 275 6.14 28.17 -22.41
N LYS A 276 5.13 27.59 -23.10
CA LYS A 276 3.90 27.05 -22.47
C LYS A 276 3.94 25.54 -22.23
N LEU A 277 5.00 24.86 -22.68
CA LEU A 277 5.13 23.42 -22.57
C LEU A 277 5.84 23.05 -21.27
N ASP A 278 5.14 22.33 -20.37
CA ASP A 278 5.75 21.69 -19.20
C ASP A 278 6.26 20.30 -19.59
N ILE A 279 7.49 19.98 -19.22
CA ILE A 279 8.17 18.70 -19.49
C ILE A 279 8.50 18.03 -18.18
N ASN A 280 8.18 16.74 -18.07
CA ASN A 280 8.54 15.90 -16.91
C ASN A 280 9.11 14.58 -17.45
N PHE A 281 10.42 14.38 -17.28
CA PHE A 281 11.14 13.16 -17.65
C PHE A 281 11.63 12.46 -16.39
N ASN A 282 11.46 11.14 -16.33
CA ASN A 282 11.91 10.30 -15.23
C ASN A 282 12.55 9.04 -15.76
N ASN A 283 13.61 8.61 -15.09
CA ASN A 283 14.29 7.36 -15.35
C ASN A 283 14.55 6.65 -14.02
N THR A 284 14.29 5.33 -13.97
CA THR A 284 14.48 4.50 -12.80
C THR A 284 15.23 3.24 -13.18
N TYR A 285 16.35 2.95 -12.50
CA TYR A 285 17.04 1.67 -12.53
C TYR A 285 16.87 0.98 -11.16
N PHE A 286 16.53 -0.30 -11.18
CA PHE A 286 16.36 -1.13 -9.98
C PHE A 286 17.04 -2.49 -10.16
N ARG A 287 17.72 -2.95 -9.11
CA ARG A 287 18.28 -4.31 -9.03
C ARG A 287 18.22 -4.81 -7.61
N ASN A 288 17.73 -6.04 -7.43
CA ASN A 288 17.84 -6.76 -6.17
C ASN A 288 18.26 -8.22 -6.37
N ARG A 289 18.71 -8.86 -5.29
CA ARG A 289 18.94 -10.28 -5.19
C ARG A 289 18.48 -10.75 -3.82
N LEU A 290 17.47 -11.59 -3.80
CA LEU A 290 16.92 -12.23 -2.61
C LEU A 290 17.40 -13.69 -2.57
N VAL A 291 17.91 -14.13 -1.42
CA VAL A 291 18.25 -15.53 -1.12
C VAL A 291 17.42 -15.97 0.06
N GLN A 292 16.72 -17.08 -0.08
CA GLN A 292 15.89 -17.68 0.96
C GLN A 292 16.28 -19.14 1.10
N ASN A 293 16.53 -19.54 2.33
CA ASN A 293 16.84 -20.92 2.67
C ASN A 293 15.80 -21.38 3.69
N ASP A 294 15.10 -22.44 3.37
CA ASP A 294 14.12 -23.10 4.20
C ASP A 294 14.62 -24.48 4.59
N SER A 295 14.72 -24.78 5.89
CA SER A 295 15.01 -26.11 6.41
C SER A 295 13.87 -26.54 7.31
N LYS A 296 13.20 -27.64 6.96
CA LYS A 296 12.09 -28.23 7.71
C LYS A 296 12.47 -29.60 8.25
N GLU A 297 12.46 -29.72 9.58
CA GLU A 297 12.50 -30.99 10.28
C GLU A 297 11.07 -31.48 10.50
N GLU A 298 10.72 -32.61 9.93
CA GLU A 298 9.41 -33.24 10.07
C GLU A 298 9.56 -34.57 10.81
N ASN A 299 8.74 -34.78 11.83
CA ASN A 299 8.72 -36.03 12.61
C ASN A 299 7.27 -36.54 12.73
N SER A 300 7.00 -37.66 12.11
CA SER A 300 5.72 -38.36 12.13
C SER A 300 5.80 -39.58 13.03
N ASN A 301 4.71 -39.85 13.79
CA ASN A 301 4.60 -41.06 14.60
C ASN A 301 4.35 -42.33 13.78
N THR A 302 3.95 -42.19 12.50
CA THR A 302 3.66 -43.29 11.56
C THR A 302 4.74 -43.46 10.49
N SER A 303 5.27 -42.38 9.95
CA SER A 303 6.13 -42.37 8.76
C SER A 303 7.57 -41.93 9.03
N GLY A 304 7.95 -41.79 10.35
CA GLY A 304 9.29 -41.48 10.77
C GLY A 304 9.70 -40.00 10.54
N ALA A 305 10.99 -39.75 10.69
CA ALA A 305 11.58 -38.41 10.58
C ALA A 305 12.20 -38.17 9.22
N ARG A 306 12.10 -36.92 8.72
CA ARG A 306 12.79 -36.42 7.52
C ARG A 306 13.17 -34.96 7.64
N VAL A 307 14.16 -34.55 6.87
CA VAL A 307 14.57 -33.14 6.74
C VAL A 307 14.41 -32.76 5.28
N ILE A 308 13.84 -31.58 5.04
CA ILE A 308 13.59 -31.02 3.70
C ILE A 308 14.26 -29.65 3.65
N ASP A 309 15.23 -29.50 2.74
CA ASP A 309 15.93 -28.24 2.50
C ASP A 309 15.57 -27.72 1.13
N VAL A 310 15.13 -26.46 1.11
CA VAL A 310 14.73 -25.74 -0.10
C VAL A 310 15.46 -24.41 -0.16
N ASP A 311 16.20 -24.19 -1.24
CA ASP A 311 16.91 -22.96 -1.51
C ASP A 311 16.26 -22.20 -2.66
N ASN A 312 15.94 -20.92 -2.42
CA ASN A 312 15.40 -20.02 -3.42
C ASN A 312 16.33 -18.84 -3.64
N ILE A 313 16.69 -18.57 -4.90
CA ILE A 313 17.44 -17.38 -5.28
C ILE A 313 16.64 -16.64 -6.33
N THR A 314 16.30 -15.38 -6.05
CA THR A 314 15.60 -14.51 -7.01
C THR A 314 16.46 -13.28 -7.32
N ILE A 315 16.66 -13.00 -8.59
CA ILE A 315 17.40 -11.83 -9.08
C ILE A 315 16.48 -11.02 -9.99
N ASN A 316 16.21 -9.78 -9.61
CA ASN A 316 15.37 -8.87 -10.37
C ASN A 316 16.19 -7.68 -10.89
N LYS A 317 15.87 -7.23 -12.09
CA LYS A 317 16.43 -6.02 -12.72
C LYS A 317 15.32 -5.29 -13.46
N MET A 318 15.38 -3.97 -13.47
CA MET A 318 14.44 -3.13 -14.22
C MET A 318 15.12 -1.85 -14.66
N LEU A 319 14.84 -1.44 -15.88
CA LEU A 319 15.10 -0.10 -16.41
C LEU A 319 13.78 0.47 -16.94
N ALA A 320 13.43 1.67 -16.49
CA ALA A 320 12.21 2.32 -16.95
C ALA A 320 12.45 3.80 -17.24
N SER A 321 11.82 4.29 -18.29
CA SER A 321 11.88 5.70 -18.71
C SER A 321 10.47 6.19 -19.02
N LYS A 322 10.14 7.41 -18.54
CA LYS A 322 8.83 8.03 -18.71
C LYS A 322 8.97 9.50 -19.03
N VAL A 323 8.24 9.96 -20.02
CA VAL A 323 8.14 11.37 -20.38
C VAL A 323 6.69 11.81 -20.41
N ILE A 324 6.42 12.97 -19.82
CA ILE A 324 5.09 13.62 -19.83
C ILE A 324 5.27 15.05 -20.31
N PHE A 325 4.48 15.42 -21.30
CA PHE A 325 4.34 16.78 -21.78
C PHE A 325 2.97 17.32 -21.38
N THR A 326 2.90 18.56 -20.87
CA THR A 326 1.66 19.22 -20.57
C THR A 326 1.63 20.58 -21.24
N TYR A 327 0.58 20.83 -22.03
CA TYR A 327 0.41 22.06 -22.80
C TYR A 327 -1.01 22.61 -22.61
N PRO A 328 -1.16 23.92 -22.35
CA PRO A 328 -2.47 24.54 -22.30
C PRO A 328 -3.05 24.69 -23.72
N ILE A 329 -4.19 24.06 -23.96
CA ILE A 329 -4.91 24.13 -25.24
C ILE A 329 -6.31 24.69 -24.99
N MET A 330 -6.72 25.74 -25.71
CA MET A 330 -8.01 26.41 -25.52
C MET A 330 -8.21 26.82 -24.04
N LYS A 331 -9.30 26.39 -23.40
CA LYS A 331 -9.59 26.62 -21.99
C LYS A 331 -9.09 25.50 -21.07
N GLY A 332 -8.47 24.46 -21.63
CA GLY A 332 -8.06 23.26 -20.92
C GLY A 332 -6.56 23.01 -20.93
N LYS A 333 -6.19 21.82 -20.45
CA LYS A 333 -4.81 21.32 -20.45
C LYS A 333 -4.77 19.94 -21.11
N LEU A 334 -3.90 19.74 -22.09
CA LEU A 334 -3.57 18.46 -22.66
C LEU A 334 -2.28 17.96 -22.05
N SER A 335 -2.32 16.77 -21.44
CA SER A 335 -1.13 16.02 -21.02
C SER A 335 -0.98 14.79 -21.88
N PHE A 336 0.21 14.54 -22.45
CA PHE A 336 0.48 13.37 -23.25
C PHE A 336 1.91 12.89 -23.00
N GLY A 337 2.17 11.62 -23.29
CA GLY A 337 3.47 11.07 -22.99
C GLY A 337 3.62 9.61 -23.35
N SER A 338 4.80 9.10 -23.02
CA SER A 338 5.16 7.69 -23.23
C SER A 338 5.90 7.15 -22.00
N GLU A 339 5.80 5.85 -21.81
CA GLU A 339 6.52 5.12 -20.77
C GLU A 339 7.04 3.80 -21.38
N TYR A 340 8.32 3.52 -21.18
CA TYR A 340 8.95 2.25 -21.56
C TYR A 340 9.54 1.60 -20.31
N THR A 341 9.33 0.29 -20.16
CA THR A 341 9.88 -0.50 -19.08
C THR A 341 10.44 -1.81 -19.63
N ASP A 342 11.65 -2.15 -19.21
CA ASP A 342 12.29 -3.45 -19.43
C ASP A 342 12.57 -4.06 -18.06
N ALA A 343 11.89 -5.14 -17.72
CA ALA A 343 11.98 -5.84 -16.44
C ALA A 343 12.38 -7.30 -16.65
N GLN A 344 13.24 -7.79 -15.78
CA GLN A 344 13.66 -9.19 -15.77
C GLN A 344 13.61 -9.74 -14.33
N SER A 345 13.01 -10.90 -14.18
CA SER A 345 13.07 -11.71 -12.97
C SER A 345 13.67 -13.07 -13.30
N LYS A 346 14.71 -13.50 -12.56
CA LYS A 346 15.28 -14.84 -12.65
C LYS A 346 15.16 -15.49 -11.26
N GLY A 347 14.51 -16.65 -11.18
CA GLY A 347 14.33 -17.45 -9.98
C GLY A 347 14.90 -18.86 -10.15
N THR A 348 15.67 -19.33 -9.18
CA THR A 348 16.06 -20.74 -9.05
C THR A 348 15.51 -21.27 -7.75
N ASN A 349 14.91 -22.46 -7.80
CA ASN A 349 14.40 -23.18 -6.65
C ASN A 349 15.01 -24.58 -6.68
N THR A 350 15.74 -24.93 -5.63
CA THR A 350 16.40 -26.23 -5.51
C THR A 350 15.97 -26.94 -4.24
N ASN A 351 15.69 -28.21 -4.36
CA ASN A 351 15.32 -29.10 -3.26
C ASN A 351 16.31 -30.26 -3.20
N ALA A 352 17.09 -30.32 -2.12
CA ALA A 352 18.17 -31.31 -1.97
C ALA A 352 17.66 -32.77 -1.96
N GLN A 353 16.47 -32.99 -1.39
CA GLN A 353 15.83 -34.29 -1.28
C GLN A 353 14.99 -34.67 -2.51
N GLN A 354 14.89 -33.78 -3.51
CA GLN A 354 14.16 -33.99 -4.77
C GLN A 354 12.68 -34.41 -4.58
N ILE A 355 12.04 -33.90 -3.53
CA ILE A 355 10.59 -34.13 -3.26
C ILE A 355 9.74 -33.55 -4.38
N PHE A 356 10.19 -32.45 -4.97
CA PHE A 356 9.64 -31.87 -6.19
C PHE A 356 10.77 -31.44 -7.13
N SER A 357 10.47 -31.24 -8.39
CA SER A 357 11.47 -30.89 -9.40
C SER A 357 12.10 -29.52 -9.15
N ASN A 358 13.44 -29.46 -9.24
CA ASN A 358 14.16 -28.18 -9.24
C ASN A 358 13.73 -27.30 -10.41
N THR A 359 13.56 -26.01 -10.16
CA THR A 359 13.14 -25.04 -11.18
C THR A 359 14.19 -23.95 -11.42
N ASP A 360 14.32 -23.54 -12.70
CA ASP A 360 15.04 -22.33 -13.14
C ASP A 360 14.10 -21.57 -14.05
N THR A 361 13.56 -20.47 -13.55
CA THR A 361 12.60 -19.65 -14.26
C THR A 361 13.22 -18.30 -14.59
N LYS A 362 13.03 -17.83 -15.83
CA LYS A 362 13.37 -16.46 -16.24
C LYS A 362 12.21 -15.84 -16.96
N ILE A 363 11.76 -14.69 -16.48
CA ILE A 363 10.71 -13.87 -17.08
C ILE A 363 11.36 -12.57 -17.54
N LYS A 364 11.18 -12.23 -18.82
CA LYS A 364 11.55 -10.93 -19.40
C LYS A 364 10.28 -10.25 -19.86
N GLU A 365 10.02 -9.04 -19.38
CA GLU A 365 8.85 -8.29 -19.78
C GLU A 365 9.21 -6.89 -20.23
N GLN A 366 8.74 -6.55 -21.42
CA GLN A 366 8.85 -5.21 -22.01
C GLN A 366 7.46 -4.63 -22.14
N ASN A 367 7.28 -3.40 -21.66
CA ASN A 367 6.02 -2.67 -21.73
C ASN A 367 6.27 -1.30 -22.36
N LEU A 368 5.64 -1.05 -23.50
CA LEU A 368 5.61 0.25 -24.16
C LEU A 368 4.22 0.83 -24.07
N ALA A 369 4.11 2.01 -23.46
CA ALA A 369 2.85 2.71 -23.27
C ALA A 369 2.88 4.11 -23.91
N GLY A 370 1.76 4.48 -24.54
CA GLY A 370 1.47 5.85 -24.96
C GLY A 370 0.16 6.33 -24.33
N PHE A 371 0.06 7.60 -23.94
CA PHE A 371 -1.14 8.12 -23.31
C PHE A 371 -1.37 9.60 -23.62
N ALA A 372 -2.66 9.99 -23.57
CA ALA A 372 -3.09 11.37 -23.65
C ALA A 372 -4.29 11.60 -22.72
N GLU A 373 -4.35 12.74 -22.07
CA GLU A 373 -5.44 13.17 -21.17
C GLU A 373 -5.72 14.65 -21.35
N TYR A 374 -6.97 15.00 -21.54
CA TYR A 374 -7.43 16.37 -21.63
C TYR A 374 -8.33 16.74 -20.46
N ILE A 375 -8.04 17.86 -19.80
CA ILE A 375 -8.81 18.42 -18.69
C ILE A 375 -9.40 19.75 -19.13
N LEU A 376 -10.72 19.84 -19.16
CA LEU A 376 -11.47 21.02 -19.59
C LEU A 376 -12.33 21.58 -18.45
N PRO A 377 -11.97 22.73 -17.86
CA PRO A 377 -12.84 23.43 -16.93
C PRO A 377 -13.96 24.17 -17.66
N LEU A 378 -15.23 24.00 -17.24
CA LEU A 378 -16.44 24.57 -17.81
C LEU A 378 -17.30 25.18 -16.70
N SER A 379 -17.00 26.42 -16.28
CA SER A 379 -17.74 27.11 -15.17
C SER A 379 -17.77 26.22 -13.89
N ASN A 380 -18.95 25.70 -13.55
CA ASN A 380 -19.15 24.84 -12.41
C ASN A 380 -18.80 23.36 -12.68
N PHE A 381 -18.51 22.99 -13.91
CA PHE A 381 -18.16 21.64 -14.32
C PHE A 381 -16.69 21.54 -14.72
N GLN A 382 -16.14 20.34 -14.61
CA GLN A 382 -14.86 19.97 -15.19
C GLN A 382 -14.97 18.58 -15.81
N VAL A 383 -14.59 18.48 -17.07
CA VAL A 383 -14.50 17.22 -17.79
C VAL A 383 -13.03 16.80 -17.85
N ARG A 384 -12.76 15.53 -17.56
CA ARG A 384 -11.48 14.88 -17.83
C ARG A 384 -11.74 13.67 -18.71
N ALA A 385 -11.01 13.57 -19.80
CA ALA A 385 -11.00 12.40 -20.68
C ALA A 385 -9.57 11.99 -20.99
N GLY A 386 -9.25 10.74 -20.77
CA GLY A 386 -7.91 10.19 -20.98
C GLY A 386 -7.97 8.83 -21.63
N LEU A 387 -6.95 8.51 -22.42
CA LEU A 387 -6.76 7.23 -23.07
C LEU A 387 -5.31 6.81 -22.95
N ARG A 388 -5.06 5.57 -22.54
CA ARG A 388 -3.75 4.94 -22.52
C ARG A 388 -3.79 3.66 -23.35
N TYR A 389 -2.77 3.46 -24.14
CA TYR A 389 -2.50 2.22 -24.88
C TYR A 389 -1.23 1.60 -24.34
N GLU A 390 -1.23 0.30 -24.14
CA GLU A 390 -0.06 -0.48 -23.71
C GLU A 390 0.14 -1.67 -24.63
N HIS A 391 1.41 -1.89 -25.03
CA HIS A 391 1.86 -3.08 -25.71
C HIS A 391 2.88 -3.80 -24.83
N VAL A 392 2.55 -5.02 -24.43
CA VAL A 392 3.35 -5.84 -23.51
C VAL A 392 3.82 -7.10 -24.21
N VAL A 393 5.11 -7.37 -24.07
CA VAL A 393 5.77 -8.62 -24.47
C VAL A 393 6.39 -9.23 -23.23
N SER A 394 5.93 -10.42 -22.83
CA SER A 394 6.42 -11.16 -21.69
C SER A 394 6.88 -12.54 -22.13
N ASP A 395 8.20 -12.75 -22.16
CA ASP A 395 8.82 -14.03 -22.51
C ASP A 395 9.17 -14.83 -21.27
N TYR A 396 8.69 -16.06 -21.22
CA TYR A 396 8.91 -17.00 -20.14
C TYR A 396 9.87 -18.12 -20.58
N TYR A 397 10.88 -18.38 -19.74
CA TYR A 397 11.86 -19.46 -19.94
C TYR A 397 11.86 -20.38 -18.74
N SER A 398 11.80 -21.69 -18.98
CA SER A 398 12.00 -22.74 -17.99
C SER A 398 13.29 -23.51 -18.32
N LYS A 399 14.23 -23.58 -17.37
CA LYS A 399 15.56 -24.22 -17.54
C LYS A 399 16.28 -23.76 -18.85
N GLY A 400 16.16 -22.45 -19.13
CA GLY A 400 16.75 -21.82 -20.32
C GLY A 400 15.96 -21.98 -21.63
N VAL A 401 14.90 -22.80 -21.66
CA VAL A 401 14.07 -23.05 -22.84
C VAL A 401 12.85 -22.12 -22.82
N TRP A 402 12.60 -21.40 -23.91
CA TRP A 402 11.44 -20.56 -24.07
C TRP A 402 10.15 -21.40 -24.11
N GLN A 403 9.13 -20.94 -23.37
CA GLN A 403 7.84 -21.63 -23.21
C GLN A 403 6.73 -20.83 -23.87
N GLN A 404 6.14 -21.35 -24.91
CA GLN A 404 5.08 -20.68 -25.68
C GLN A 404 3.82 -20.42 -24.85
N GLU A 405 3.36 -21.40 -24.08
CA GLU A 405 2.12 -21.33 -23.31
C GLU A 405 2.16 -20.32 -22.18
N SER A 406 3.35 -20.12 -21.58
CA SER A 406 3.57 -19.18 -20.49
C SER A 406 4.02 -17.80 -20.96
N SER A 407 4.43 -17.67 -22.22
CA SER A 407 4.80 -16.39 -22.86
C SER A 407 3.58 -15.66 -23.39
N ARG A 408 3.58 -14.33 -23.30
CA ARG A 408 2.41 -13.52 -23.65
C ARG A 408 2.77 -12.29 -24.46
N ARG A 409 1.90 -11.95 -25.41
CA ARG A 409 1.93 -10.69 -26.17
C ARG A 409 0.52 -10.15 -26.23
N TYR A 410 0.30 -8.95 -25.73
CA TYR A 410 -1.00 -8.32 -25.76
C TYR A 410 -0.92 -6.80 -25.88
N SER A 411 -1.98 -6.24 -26.44
CA SER A 411 -2.15 -4.81 -26.63
C SER A 411 -3.51 -4.41 -26.09
N GLU A 412 -3.55 -3.40 -25.21
CA GLU A 412 -4.79 -3.01 -24.54
C GLU A 412 -4.98 -1.50 -24.44
N TRP A 413 -6.26 -1.09 -24.46
CA TRP A 413 -6.69 0.28 -24.27
C TRP A 413 -7.31 0.47 -22.88
N PHE A 414 -6.93 1.56 -22.21
CA PHE A 414 -7.38 1.92 -20.87
C PHE A 414 -8.03 3.32 -20.88
N PRO A 415 -9.32 3.40 -21.23
CA PRO A 415 -10.05 4.66 -21.16
C PRO A 415 -10.29 5.09 -19.70
N ASN A 416 -10.25 6.41 -19.48
CA ASN A 416 -10.53 7.06 -18.22
C ASN A 416 -11.37 8.31 -18.48
N PHE A 417 -12.48 8.46 -17.75
CA PHE A 417 -13.35 9.61 -17.86
C PHE A 417 -13.81 10.07 -16.48
N SER A 418 -13.93 11.39 -16.27
CA SER A 418 -14.64 11.93 -15.13
C SER A 418 -15.32 13.26 -15.45
N LEU A 419 -16.50 13.42 -14.86
CA LEU A 419 -17.27 14.65 -14.83
C LEU A 419 -17.40 15.12 -13.39
N SER A 420 -16.79 16.25 -13.08
CA SER A 420 -16.88 16.89 -11.76
C SER A 420 -17.78 18.12 -11.82
N TRP A 421 -18.59 18.31 -10.78
CA TRP A 421 -19.47 19.46 -10.60
C TRP A 421 -19.20 20.10 -9.25
N ASN A 422 -19.11 21.44 -9.21
CA ASN A 422 -18.84 22.22 -8.01
C ASN A 422 -19.69 23.49 -7.99
N LYS A 423 -20.63 23.58 -7.05
CA LYS A 423 -21.45 24.75 -6.86
C LYS A 423 -21.72 24.99 -5.37
N ASN A 424 -21.34 26.15 -4.86
CA ASN A 424 -21.47 26.53 -3.45
C ASN A 424 -20.68 25.52 -2.55
N LYS A 425 -21.40 24.84 -1.63
CA LYS A 425 -20.83 23.82 -0.74
C LYS A 425 -20.97 22.39 -1.26
N TRP A 426 -21.64 22.19 -2.39
CA TRP A 426 -21.85 20.91 -3.03
C TRP A 426 -20.76 20.63 -4.05
N GLN A 427 -20.23 19.46 -4.05
CA GLN A 427 -19.29 18.96 -5.05
C GLN A 427 -19.64 17.51 -5.35
N ALA A 428 -19.63 17.13 -6.62
CA ALA A 428 -19.87 15.76 -7.05
C ALA A 428 -18.93 15.39 -8.20
N GLN A 429 -18.58 14.13 -8.29
CA GLN A 429 -17.77 13.56 -9.37
C GLN A 429 -18.34 12.21 -9.77
N LEU A 430 -18.68 12.07 -11.04
CA LEU A 430 -18.97 10.79 -11.70
C LEU A 430 -17.74 10.39 -12.49
N SER A 431 -17.26 9.14 -12.32
CA SER A 431 -16.07 8.66 -13.01
C SER A 431 -16.25 7.23 -13.54
N TYR A 432 -15.61 6.97 -14.68
CA TYR A 432 -15.46 5.66 -15.28
C TYR A 432 -13.99 5.40 -15.59
N SER A 433 -13.51 4.20 -15.29
CA SER A 433 -12.15 3.79 -15.65
C SER A 433 -12.07 2.30 -16.00
N THR A 434 -11.16 1.99 -16.92
CA THR A 434 -10.66 0.64 -17.15
C THR A 434 -9.22 0.57 -16.66
N LYS A 435 -8.93 -0.40 -15.82
CA LYS A 435 -7.61 -0.64 -15.21
C LYS A 435 -7.24 -2.12 -15.35
N THR A 436 -5.99 -2.45 -15.07
CA THR A 436 -5.51 -3.84 -15.03
C THR A 436 -4.84 -4.14 -13.69
N SER A 437 -4.75 -5.43 -13.35
CA SER A 437 -3.90 -5.94 -12.27
C SER A 437 -3.12 -7.14 -12.81
N ARG A 438 -1.83 -6.96 -13.02
CA ARG A 438 -0.95 -8.02 -13.51
C ARG A 438 -0.46 -8.85 -12.34
N PRO A 439 -0.35 -10.19 -12.50
CA PRO A 439 0.25 -11.07 -11.49
C PRO A 439 1.68 -10.64 -11.16
N SER A 440 2.14 -10.88 -9.94
CA SER A 440 3.54 -10.68 -9.57
C SER A 440 4.45 -11.67 -10.32
N TYR A 441 5.73 -11.32 -10.50
CA TYR A 441 6.69 -12.25 -11.12
C TYR A 441 6.85 -13.53 -10.29
N ARG A 442 6.73 -13.43 -8.96
CA ARG A 442 6.70 -14.61 -8.09
C ARG A 442 5.49 -15.49 -8.37
N SER A 443 4.29 -14.93 -8.50
CA SER A 443 3.08 -15.71 -8.81
C SER A 443 3.15 -16.38 -10.18
N LEU A 444 3.87 -15.78 -11.14
CA LEU A 444 4.08 -16.31 -12.49
C LEU A 444 5.23 -17.33 -12.59
N SER A 445 6.10 -17.40 -11.60
CA SER A 445 7.22 -18.35 -11.63
C SER A 445 6.77 -19.76 -11.23
N SER A 446 7.52 -20.79 -11.62
CA SER A 446 7.22 -22.18 -11.28
C SER A 446 7.91 -22.66 -9.97
N TRP A 447 8.09 -21.73 -9.00
CA TRP A 447 8.63 -22.10 -7.71
C TRP A 447 7.71 -23.04 -6.96
N MET A 448 8.31 -23.94 -6.16
CA MET A 448 7.58 -24.83 -5.26
C MET A 448 8.17 -24.71 -3.85
N GLN A 449 7.32 -24.84 -2.86
CA GLN A 449 7.67 -24.89 -1.44
C GLN A 449 6.92 -26.04 -0.78
N TYR A 450 7.62 -26.78 0.02
CA TYR A 450 7.06 -27.86 0.81
C TYR A 450 6.42 -27.28 2.08
N ASP A 451 5.14 -27.54 2.34
CA ASP A 451 4.50 -27.20 3.61
C ASP A 451 4.48 -28.41 4.54
N ASN A 452 3.90 -29.51 4.10
CA ASN A 452 3.94 -30.81 4.73
C ASN A 452 3.78 -31.90 3.64
N ARG A 453 3.68 -33.18 4.03
CA ARG A 453 3.59 -34.30 3.09
C ARG A 453 2.34 -34.34 2.22
N TYR A 454 1.28 -33.62 2.60
CA TYR A 454 0.02 -33.54 1.87
C TYR A 454 -0.18 -32.18 1.20
N GLU A 455 0.74 -31.23 1.44
CA GLU A 455 0.55 -29.86 1.00
C GLU A 455 1.84 -29.20 0.51
N TYR A 456 1.73 -28.59 -0.68
CA TYR A 456 2.76 -27.74 -1.26
C TYR A 456 2.20 -26.33 -1.52
N GLN A 457 3.09 -25.37 -1.74
CA GLN A 457 2.76 -24.06 -2.28
C GLN A 457 3.51 -23.85 -3.59
N GLY A 458 2.93 -23.08 -4.51
CA GLY A 458 3.62 -22.80 -5.77
C GLY A 458 3.08 -21.59 -6.52
N GLY A 459 3.80 -21.20 -7.57
CA GLY A 459 3.32 -20.22 -8.54
C GLY A 459 2.57 -20.89 -9.68
N ASN A 460 1.95 -20.05 -10.55
CA ASN A 460 1.23 -20.49 -11.73
C ASN A 460 1.64 -19.65 -12.95
N PRO A 461 2.47 -20.18 -13.86
CA PRO A 461 2.92 -19.46 -15.05
C PRO A 461 1.80 -19.12 -16.04
N LEU A 462 0.61 -19.73 -15.91
CA LEU A 462 -0.51 -19.56 -16.84
C LEU A 462 -1.45 -18.40 -16.47
N LEU A 463 -1.21 -17.72 -15.34
CA LEU A 463 -2.04 -16.60 -14.89
C LEU A 463 -2.16 -15.49 -15.92
N GLN A 464 -3.38 -14.98 -16.09
CA GLN A 464 -3.71 -13.86 -16.96
C GLN A 464 -3.86 -12.57 -16.17
N PRO A 465 -3.57 -11.39 -16.77
CA PRO A 465 -3.86 -10.10 -16.15
C PRO A 465 -5.36 -9.92 -15.89
N ALA A 466 -5.71 -9.42 -14.72
CA ALA A 466 -7.09 -9.04 -14.42
C ALA A 466 -7.44 -7.72 -15.09
N LYS A 467 -8.67 -7.61 -15.63
CA LYS A 467 -9.23 -6.38 -16.21
C LYS A 467 -10.35 -5.83 -15.34
N ILE A 468 -10.19 -4.59 -14.87
CA ILE A 468 -11.04 -3.97 -13.86
C ILE A 468 -11.74 -2.75 -14.48
N ARG A 469 -13.08 -2.78 -14.49
CA ARG A 469 -13.92 -1.65 -14.91
C ARG A 469 -14.66 -1.12 -13.70
N THR A 470 -14.59 0.19 -13.49
CA THR A 470 -15.23 0.83 -12.33
C THR A 470 -16.04 2.04 -12.77
N LEU A 471 -17.29 2.11 -12.30
CA LEU A 471 -18.14 3.29 -12.35
C LEU A 471 -18.36 3.77 -10.91
N GLU A 472 -18.08 5.05 -10.61
CA GLU A 472 -18.14 5.60 -9.25
C GLU A 472 -18.70 7.00 -9.24
N LEU A 473 -19.58 7.26 -8.28
CA LEU A 473 -20.08 8.57 -7.92
C LEU A 473 -19.60 8.93 -6.52
N THR A 474 -18.92 10.06 -6.38
CA THR A 474 -18.55 10.66 -5.09
C THR A 474 -19.20 12.01 -4.97
N ALA A 475 -19.83 12.30 -3.83
CA ALA A 475 -20.43 13.59 -3.53
C ALA A 475 -20.01 14.09 -2.15
N THR A 476 -19.78 15.41 -2.03
CA THR A 476 -19.45 16.04 -0.75
C THR A 476 -20.30 17.29 -0.52
N LYS A 477 -20.70 17.49 0.74
CA LYS A 477 -21.31 18.73 1.20
C LYS A 477 -20.72 19.10 2.56
N SER A 478 -19.90 20.15 2.58
CA SER A 478 -19.29 20.64 3.81
C SER A 478 -18.44 19.55 4.53
N TRP A 479 -18.96 18.92 5.57
CA TRP A 479 -18.31 17.90 6.40
C TRP A 479 -18.85 16.48 6.17
N ILE A 480 -19.75 16.30 5.19
CA ILE A 480 -20.31 14.99 4.81
C ILE A 480 -19.76 14.59 3.44
N MET A 481 -19.40 13.32 3.30
CA MET A 481 -19.02 12.70 2.04
C MET A 481 -19.81 11.41 1.85
N PHE A 482 -20.29 11.20 0.63
CA PHE A 482 -20.92 9.96 0.16
C PHE A 482 -20.18 9.44 -1.07
N MET A 483 -20.01 8.14 -1.16
CA MET A 483 -19.46 7.46 -2.32
C MET A 483 -20.26 6.19 -2.59
N ILE A 484 -20.54 5.92 -3.87
CA ILE A 484 -21.10 4.65 -4.34
C ILE A 484 -20.39 4.23 -5.62
N GLY A 485 -20.11 2.95 -5.77
CA GLY A 485 -19.43 2.44 -6.95
C GLY A 485 -19.82 1.01 -7.30
N TYR A 486 -19.73 0.73 -8.60
CA TYR A 486 -19.85 -0.60 -9.18
C TYR A 486 -18.52 -0.97 -9.82
N LYS A 487 -18.01 -2.17 -9.52
CA LYS A 487 -16.77 -2.71 -10.05
C LYS A 487 -17.02 -4.08 -10.68
N ASN A 488 -16.51 -4.28 -11.89
CA ASN A 488 -16.50 -5.55 -12.58
C ASN A 488 -15.04 -5.94 -12.89
N THR A 489 -14.60 -7.04 -12.34
CA THR A 489 -13.24 -7.58 -12.52
C THR A 489 -13.34 -8.90 -13.28
N LYS A 490 -12.66 -8.99 -14.42
CA LYS A 490 -12.47 -10.24 -15.17
C LYS A 490 -11.06 -10.78 -14.88
N ASN A 491 -10.91 -12.10 -14.88
CA ASN A 491 -9.66 -12.81 -14.62
C ASN A 491 -9.03 -12.39 -13.28
N GLN A 492 -9.85 -12.27 -12.22
CA GLN A 492 -9.33 -11.90 -10.89
C GLN A 492 -8.37 -12.97 -10.40
N VAL A 493 -7.12 -12.59 -10.14
CA VAL A 493 -6.14 -13.51 -9.52
C VAL A 493 -6.53 -13.72 -8.05
N ALA A 494 -6.71 -14.97 -7.65
CA ALA A 494 -7.00 -15.39 -6.29
C ALA A 494 -6.03 -16.48 -5.85
N TYR A 495 -5.78 -16.56 -4.54
CA TYR A 495 -5.04 -17.65 -3.92
C TYR A 495 -6.04 -18.74 -3.59
N VAL A 496 -5.80 -19.93 -4.09
CA VAL A 496 -6.72 -21.09 -4.03
C VAL A 496 -5.94 -22.35 -3.69
N MET A 497 -6.66 -23.39 -3.28
CA MET A 497 -6.10 -24.72 -3.05
C MET A 497 -6.86 -25.73 -3.93
N HIS A 498 -6.11 -26.63 -4.58
CA HIS A 498 -6.69 -27.69 -5.40
C HIS A 498 -5.80 -28.95 -5.41
N PRO A 499 -6.32 -30.12 -5.79
CA PRO A 499 -5.55 -31.35 -5.94
C PRO A 499 -4.39 -31.17 -6.92
N TYR A 500 -3.23 -31.77 -6.59
CA TYR A 500 -2.00 -31.72 -7.41
C TYR A 500 -1.61 -33.13 -7.90
N GLU A 501 -1.26 -34.03 -7.00
CA GLU A 501 -0.93 -35.43 -7.30
C GLU A 501 -1.46 -36.31 -6.15
N ASP A 502 -2.12 -37.43 -6.46
CA ASP A 502 -2.71 -38.35 -5.48
C ASP A 502 -3.45 -37.62 -4.33
N ASP A 503 -2.92 -37.69 -3.11
CA ASP A 503 -3.42 -37.02 -1.91
C ASP A 503 -2.66 -35.72 -1.57
N ILE A 504 -1.84 -35.21 -2.51
CA ILE A 504 -1.11 -33.94 -2.35
C ILE A 504 -1.96 -32.80 -2.92
N PHE A 505 -2.08 -31.73 -2.16
CA PHE A 505 -2.74 -30.49 -2.55
C PHE A 505 -1.73 -29.37 -2.73
N VAL A 506 -2.01 -28.46 -3.66
CA VAL A 506 -1.19 -27.27 -3.86
C VAL A 506 -2.00 -26.00 -3.58
N LYS A 507 -1.44 -25.15 -2.72
CA LYS A 507 -1.90 -23.76 -2.56
C LYS A 507 -1.18 -22.90 -3.60
N THR A 508 -1.92 -22.37 -4.54
CA THR A 508 -1.39 -21.59 -5.67
C THR A 508 -2.31 -20.44 -6.05
N TYR A 509 -1.98 -19.77 -7.13
CA TYR A 509 -2.79 -18.69 -7.67
C TYR A 509 -3.57 -19.18 -8.88
N ASP A 510 -4.83 -18.72 -9.03
CA ASP A 510 -5.65 -19.02 -10.19
C ASP A 510 -6.47 -17.80 -10.61
N ASN A 511 -6.98 -17.81 -11.86
CA ASN A 511 -7.85 -16.77 -12.36
C ASN A 511 -9.32 -17.13 -12.15
N ILE A 512 -10.04 -16.32 -11.38
CA ILE A 512 -11.49 -16.35 -11.30
C ILE A 512 -12.07 -15.55 -12.47
N ASP A 513 -12.93 -16.13 -13.28
CA ASP A 513 -13.45 -15.51 -14.51
C ASP A 513 -14.02 -14.11 -14.27
N ARG A 514 -14.93 -13.99 -13.29
CA ARG A 514 -15.61 -12.72 -13.02
C ARG A 514 -15.98 -12.53 -11.56
N ILE A 515 -15.67 -11.36 -11.01
CA ILE A 515 -16.22 -10.87 -9.75
C ILE A 515 -16.81 -9.48 -9.98
N GLN A 516 -18.09 -9.31 -9.68
CA GLN A 516 -18.76 -8.02 -9.65
C GLN A 516 -18.85 -7.54 -8.20
N SER A 517 -18.87 -6.25 -7.95
CA SER A 517 -19.01 -5.70 -6.59
C SER A 517 -19.76 -4.39 -6.61
N LEU A 518 -20.67 -4.22 -5.66
CA LEU A 518 -21.28 -2.95 -5.29
C LEU A 518 -20.69 -2.50 -3.95
N TYR A 519 -20.35 -1.22 -3.83
CA TYR A 519 -19.83 -0.66 -2.60
C TYR A 519 -20.32 0.77 -2.38
N ALA A 520 -20.56 1.14 -1.13
CA ALA A 520 -20.93 2.49 -0.74
C ALA A 520 -20.28 2.88 0.60
N SER A 521 -20.07 4.18 0.78
CA SER A 521 -19.49 4.74 2.00
C SER A 521 -20.13 6.08 2.33
N LEU A 522 -20.38 6.30 3.61
CA LEU A 522 -20.81 7.58 4.18
C LEU A 522 -19.82 8.00 5.27
N THR A 523 -19.25 9.20 5.13
CA THR A 523 -18.32 9.77 6.11
C THR A 523 -18.86 11.12 6.59
N ALA A 524 -18.82 11.34 7.90
CA ALA A 524 -19.15 12.60 8.55
C ALA A 524 -17.99 13.04 9.44
N SER A 525 -17.50 14.28 9.25
CA SER A 525 -16.40 14.84 10.04
C SER A 525 -16.70 16.29 10.47
N PRO A 526 -17.64 16.47 11.42
CA PRO A 526 -17.94 17.79 11.98
C PRO A 526 -16.79 18.29 12.88
N LYS A 527 -16.85 19.58 13.24
CA LYS A 527 -15.88 20.21 14.13
C LYS A 527 -16.60 20.90 15.28
N PHE A 528 -16.29 20.50 16.51
CA PHE A 528 -16.85 21.04 17.75
C PHE A 528 -15.74 21.61 18.64
N GLY A 529 -15.25 22.82 18.31
CA GLY A 529 -14.19 23.46 19.08
C GLY A 529 -12.92 22.59 19.20
N PHE A 530 -12.64 22.10 20.41
CA PHE A 530 -11.49 21.23 20.72
C PHE A 530 -11.68 19.78 20.26
N TYR A 531 -12.87 19.36 19.91
CA TYR A 531 -13.23 18.00 19.51
C TYR A 531 -13.48 17.92 18.00
N GLN A 532 -12.78 17.01 17.32
CA GLN A 532 -12.92 16.75 15.89
C GLN A 532 -13.11 15.25 15.63
N PRO A 533 -14.37 14.78 15.61
CA PRO A 533 -14.67 13.40 15.26
C PRO A 533 -14.65 13.17 13.76
N MET A 534 -14.48 11.90 13.38
CA MET A 534 -14.79 11.38 12.06
C MET A 534 -15.52 10.04 12.23
N TYR A 535 -16.72 9.97 11.69
CA TYR A 535 -17.56 8.77 11.68
C TYR A 535 -17.64 8.27 10.24
N GLU A 536 -17.47 6.98 10.04
CA GLU A 536 -17.51 6.38 8.72
C GLU A 536 -18.22 5.03 8.76
N VAL A 537 -19.14 4.85 7.81
CA VAL A 537 -19.82 3.57 7.56
C VAL A 537 -19.53 3.19 6.11
N ARG A 538 -19.13 1.95 5.89
CA ARG A 538 -18.90 1.37 4.56
C ARG A 538 -19.67 0.06 4.43
N VAL A 539 -20.28 -0.14 3.27
CA VAL A 539 -20.92 -1.39 2.91
C VAL A 539 -20.39 -1.84 1.55
N SER A 540 -20.16 -3.13 1.40
CA SER A 540 -19.86 -3.69 0.08
C SER A 540 -20.34 -5.12 -0.02
N LYS A 541 -20.69 -5.55 -1.24
CA LYS A 541 -21.07 -6.92 -1.54
C LYS A 541 -20.44 -7.32 -2.87
N GLN A 542 -19.78 -8.46 -2.87
CA GLN A 542 -19.37 -9.11 -4.12
C GLN A 542 -20.46 -10.00 -4.66
N PHE A 543 -20.42 -10.26 -5.95
CA PHE A 543 -21.23 -11.22 -6.68
C PHE A 543 -20.27 -12.12 -7.45
N LEU A 544 -20.01 -13.27 -6.88
CA LEU A 544 -19.17 -14.34 -7.40
C LEU A 544 -20.06 -15.52 -7.71
N ASP A 545 -19.83 -16.16 -8.86
CA ASP A 545 -20.33 -17.50 -9.11
C ASP A 545 -19.45 -18.48 -8.32
N ASP A 546 -20.00 -19.06 -7.27
CA ASP A 546 -19.29 -19.85 -6.26
C ASP A 546 -19.50 -21.37 -6.38
N GLU A 547 -20.16 -21.86 -7.47
CA GLU A 547 -20.45 -23.28 -7.65
C GLU A 547 -19.20 -24.18 -7.61
N ALA A 548 -18.06 -23.67 -8.07
CA ALA A 548 -16.80 -24.41 -8.07
C ALA A 548 -16.07 -24.43 -6.71
N TYR A 549 -16.41 -23.53 -5.77
CA TYR A 549 -15.64 -23.27 -4.55
C TYR A 549 -16.35 -23.65 -3.24
N GLY A 550 -17.23 -24.63 -3.28
CA GLY A 550 -17.88 -25.16 -2.09
C GLY A 550 -19.34 -24.76 -1.93
N LYS A 551 -20.18 -25.74 -1.94
CA LYS A 551 -21.66 -25.60 -1.96
C LYS A 551 -22.26 -25.25 -0.58
N GLU A 552 -21.49 -25.27 0.50
CA GLU A 552 -22.05 -25.19 1.85
C GLU A 552 -22.33 -23.76 2.33
N GLN A 553 -21.64 -22.75 1.81
CA GLN A 553 -21.85 -21.36 2.23
C GLN A 553 -21.64 -20.41 1.06
N SER A 554 -22.57 -19.45 0.87
CA SER A 554 -22.42 -18.42 -0.15
C SER A 554 -21.21 -17.54 0.08
N LEU A 555 -20.35 -17.41 -0.94
CA LEU A 555 -19.19 -16.50 -0.96
C LEU A 555 -19.59 -15.03 -1.25
N ASN A 556 -20.86 -14.67 -1.06
CA ASN A 556 -21.42 -13.36 -1.36
C ASN A 556 -21.88 -12.59 -0.10
N HIS A 557 -21.37 -12.92 1.08
CA HIS A 557 -21.69 -12.21 2.33
C HIS A 557 -21.25 -10.73 2.26
N PRO A 558 -22.17 -9.79 2.57
CA PRO A 558 -21.83 -8.36 2.53
C PRO A 558 -20.92 -7.96 3.69
N LEU A 559 -20.08 -6.97 3.44
CA LEU A 559 -19.25 -6.27 4.42
C LEU A 559 -20.03 -5.09 4.99
N LEU A 560 -20.05 -4.98 6.32
CA LEU A 560 -20.30 -3.72 7.04
C LEU A 560 -19.03 -3.35 7.82
N PHE A 561 -18.53 -2.12 7.59
CA PHE A 561 -17.41 -1.55 8.32
C PHE A 561 -17.84 -0.24 8.98
N ILE A 562 -17.55 -0.09 10.26
CA ILE A 562 -17.84 1.12 11.04
C ILE A 562 -16.52 1.61 11.63
N ARG A 563 -16.27 2.92 11.54
CA ARG A 563 -15.10 3.55 12.17
C ARG A 563 -15.49 4.86 12.83
N MET A 564 -14.92 5.08 14.00
CA MET A 564 -15.06 6.29 14.80
C MET A 564 -13.65 6.75 15.22
N ASN A 565 -13.19 7.86 14.64
CA ASN A 565 -11.93 8.50 15.04
C ASN A 565 -12.27 9.76 15.82
N ASN A 566 -11.89 9.80 17.09
CA ASN A 566 -12.18 10.92 17.99
C ASN A 566 -10.88 11.61 18.37
N ARG A 567 -10.75 12.90 18.04
CA ARG A 567 -9.57 13.70 18.36
C ARG A 567 -9.93 14.85 19.27
N PHE A 568 -9.12 15.02 20.30
CA PHE A 568 -9.28 16.04 21.34
C PHE A 568 -8.03 16.91 21.39
N LEU A 569 -8.20 18.20 21.10
CA LEU A 569 -7.16 19.20 21.27
C LEU A 569 -7.21 19.71 22.72
N ILE A 570 -6.38 19.14 23.58
CA ILE A 570 -6.34 19.53 25.01
C ILE A 570 -5.63 20.88 25.16
N GLN A 571 -4.52 21.06 24.43
CA GLN A 571 -3.77 22.32 24.33
C GLN A 571 -3.26 22.46 22.90
N SER A 572 -2.77 23.64 22.53
CA SER A 572 -2.29 23.92 21.17
C SER A 572 -1.15 23.00 20.69
N ASP A 573 -0.49 22.31 21.61
CA ASP A 573 0.63 21.40 21.41
C ASP A 573 0.39 19.99 21.98
N PHE A 574 -0.83 19.70 22.48
CA PHE A 574 -1.21 18.45 23.10
C PHE A 574 -2.51 17.91 22.53
N THR A 575 -2.47 16.74 21.89
CA THR A 575 -3.62 16.06 21.27
C THR A 575 -3.73 14.63 21.77
N VAL A 576 -4.94 14.21 22.06
CA VAL A 576 -5.32 12.82 22.37
C VAL A 576 -6.26 12.33 21.27
N SER A 577 -6.06 11.11 20.79
CA SER A 577 -6.97 10.47 19.83
C SER A 577 -7.40 9.10 20.36
N VAL A 578 -8.70 8.80 20.21
CA VAL A 578 -9.30 7.50 20.54
C VAL A 578 -10.03 7.01 19.30
N ASN A 579 -9.58 5.91 18.74
CA ASN A 579 -10.07 5.38 17.48
C ASN A 579 -10.67 4.00 17.70
N PHE A 580 -11.86 3.80 17.19
CA PHE A 580 -12.55 2.51 17.20
C PHE A 580 -12.90 2.10 15.78
N SER A 581 -12.76 0.81 15.48
CA SER A 581 -13.26 0.23 14.22
C SER A 581 -13.89 -1.14 14.46
N TYR A 582 -14.88 -1.45 13.64
CA TYR A 582 -15.57 -2.75 13.61
C TYR A 582 -15.79 -3.19 12.17
N THR A 583 -15.55 -4.46 11.90
CA THR A 583 -15.83 -5.12 10.62
C THR A 583 -16.74 -6.31 10.89
N SER A 584 -17.90 -6.38 10.21
CA SER A 584 -18.78 -7.54 10.26
C SER A 584 -18.14 -8.78 9.63
N PRO A 585 -18.68 -9.97 9.77
CA PRO A 585 -18.35 -11.08 8.89
C PRO A 585 -18.61 -10.69 7.42
N TYR A 586 -17.74 -11.12 6.51
CA TYR A 586 -17.86 -10.78 5.07
C TYR A 586 -17.15 -11.79 4.20
N ALA A 587 -17.51 -11.82 2.91
CA ALA A 587 -16.81 -12.59 1.90
C ALA A 587 -15.89 -11.70 1.05
N SER A 588 -14.73 -12.23 0.67
CA SER A 588 -13.79 -11.60 -0.28
C SER A 588 -13.11 -12.68 -1.11
N THR A 589 -13.27 -12.61 -2.42
CA THR A 589 -12.89 -13.69 -3.35
C THR A 589 -13.47 -15.03 -2.89
N VAL A 590 -12.66 -16.02 -2.66
CA VAL A 590 -13.06 -17.37 -2.21
C VAL A 590 -12.98 -17.57 -0.69
N SER A 591 -12.94 -16.50 0.09
CA SER A 591 -12.78 -16.58 1.54
C SER A 591 -13.91 -15.87 2.30
N ILE A 592 -14.32 -16.44 3.44
CA ILE A 592 -15.25 -15.84 4.39
C ILE A 592 -14.48 -15.45 5.64
N TYR A 593 -14.48 -14.17 5.96
CA TYR A 593 -13.84 -13.60 7.15
C TYR A 593 -14.85 -13.46 8.29
N LYS A 594 -14.43 -13.71 9.51
CA LYS A 594 -15.22 -13.46 10.73
C LYS A 594 -15.09 -12.00 11.17
N ALA A 595 -16.00 -11.59 12.06
CA ALA A 595 -15.98 -10.24 12.62
C ALA A 595 -14.67 -9.93 13.37
N GLY A 596 -14.28 -8.65 13.33
CA GLY A 596 -13.13 -8.14 14.07
C GLY A 596 -13.29 -6.65 14.36
N GLY A 597 -12.50 -6.15 15.31
CA GLY A 597 -12.52 -4.72 15.66
C GLY A 597 -11.22 -4.30 16.33
N THR A 598 -11.00 -2.99 16.48
CA THR A 598 -9.84 -2.42 17.16
C THR A 598 -10.25 -1.24 18.03
N LEU A 599 -9.52 -1.06 19.14
CA LEU A 599 -9.53 0.16 19.92
C LEU A 599 -8.09 0.65 20.05
N ASP A 600 -7.80 1.84 19.52
CA ASP A 600 -6.49 2.45 19.53
C ASP A 600 -6.53 3.79 20.25
N VAL A 601 -5.48 4.09 21.01
CA VAL A 601 -5.29 5.39 21.69
C VAL A 601 -3.93 5.94 21.28
N SER A 602 -3.89 7.23 20.96
CA SER A 602 -2.63 7.91 20.71
C SER A 602 -2.56 9.27 21.39
N VAL A 603 -1.35 9.63 21.80
CA VAL A 603 -1.03 10.88 22.45
C VAL A 603 0.12 11.56 21.72
N TYR A 604 -0.07 12.82 21.42
CA TYR A 604 0.94 13.70 20.82
C TYR A 604 1.22 14.87 21.74
N LYS A 605 2.50 15.15 21.98
CA LYS A 605 2.95 16.35 22.68
C LYS A 605 4.19 16.93 22.02
N SER A 606 4.19 18.22 21.74
CA SER A 606 5.35 18.93 21.24
C SER A 606 5.93 19.88 22.26
N PHE A 607 7.25 20.06 22.22
CA PHE A 607 8.02 20.92 23.11
C PHE A 607 8.93 21.84 22.29
N PHE A 608 9.35 22.96 22.89
CA PHE A 608 10.33 23.89 22.31
C PHE A 608 9.98 24.33 20.88
N LYS A 609 8.74 24.77 20.65
CA LYS A 609 8.22 25.18 19.33
C LYS A 609 8.43 24.10 18.24
N ASN A 610 8.08 22.85 18.55
CA ASN A 610 8.19 21.64 17.69
C ASN A 610 9.64 21.19 17.42
N LYS A 611 10.64 21.63 18.18
CA LYS A 611 11.99 21.07 18.09
C LYS A 611 12.07 19.65 18.63
N LEU A 612 11.34 19.36 19.73
CA LEU A 612 11.20 18.03 20.29
C LEU A 612 9.72 17.61 20.25
N ILE A 613 9.43 16.41 19.77
CA ILE A 613 8.09 15.88 19.68
C ILE A 613 8.09 14.46 20.23
N CYS A 614 7.14 14.19 21.12
CA CYS A 614 6.92 12.88 21.71
C CYS A 614 5.58 12.34 21.28
N TYR A 615 5.55 11.06 20.95
CA TYR A 615 4.38 10.29 20.56
C TYR A 615 4.25 9.07 21.45
N PHE A 616 3.01 8.73 21.79
CA PHE A 616 2.68 7.46 22.40
C PHE A 616 1.49 6.84 21.66
N TRP A 617 1.55 5.52 21.41
CA TRP A 617 0.45 4.75 20.82
C TRP A 617 0.20 3.49 21.63
N GLY A 618 -1.07 3.23 21.93
CA GLY A 618 -1.59 1.93 22.33
C GLY A 618 -2.49 1.42 21.23
N ARG A 619 -2.12 0.35 20.57
CA ARG A 619 -2.85 -0.26 19.46
C ARG A 619 -3.52 -1.55 19.87
N ASP A 620 -4.73 -1.80 19.30
CA ASP A 620 -5.56 -2.98 19.58
C ASP A 620 -5.63 -3.32 21.09
N LEU A 621 -5.96 -2.32 21.92
CA LEU A 621 -5.95 -2.42 23.38
C LEU A 621 -6.82 -3.56 23.90
N LEU A 622 -7.91 -3.89 23.17
CA LEU A 622 -8.84 -4.97 23.52
C LEU A 622 -8.36 -6.35 23.00
N GLN A 623 -7.29 -6.40 22.22
CA GLN A 623 -6.76 -7.61 21.58
C GLN A 623 -7.82 -8.37 20.75
N THR A 624 -8.66 -7.62 20.05
CA THR A 624 -9.79 -8.16 19.27
C THR A 624 -9.51 -8.27 17.78
N GLN A 625 -8.39 -7.77 17.29
CA GLN A 625 -7.97 -7.85 15.90
C GLN A 625 -7.37 -9.23 15.56
N LYS A 626 -8.07 -10.31 15.93
CA LYS A 626 -7.70 -11.67 15.55
C LYS A 626 -8.26 -11.97 14.17
N ARG A 627 -7.39 -12.32 13.24
CA ARG A 627 -7.80 -12.68 11.89
C ARG A 627 -8.33 -14.11 11.88
N ARG A 628 -9.58 -14.28 11.52
CA ARG A 628 -10.24 -15.60 11.39
C ARG A 628 -10.93 -15.64 10.04
N TYR A 629 -10.64 -16.66 9.26
CA TYR A 629 -11.30 -16.86 7.96
C TYR A 629 -11.29 -18.31 7.56
N THR A 630 -12.22 -18.65 6.66
CA THR A 630 -12.22 -19.91 5.90
C THR A 630 -12.02 -19.58 4.44
N MET A 631 -11.00 -20.16 3.83
CA MET A 631 -10.74 -20.15 2.39
C MET A 631 -11.27 -21.43 1.77
N TYR A 632 -12.05 -21.31 0.72
CA TYR A 632 -12.59 -22.43 -0.02
C TYR A 632 -11.81 -22.65 -1.31
N GLY A 633 -11.40 -23.89 -1.56
CA GLY A 633 -10.75 -24.34 -2.78
C GLY A 633 -11.60 -25.37 -3.50
N ILE A 634 -11.05 -25.96 -4.56
CA ILE A 634 -11.68 -27.09 -5.25
C ILE A 634 -11.49 -28.33 -4.37
N ASN A 635 -12.61 -28.93 -3.92
CA ASN A 635 -12.61 -30.08 -3.01
C ASN A 635 -11.81 -29.88 -1.73
N SER A 636 -11.73 -28.64 -1.24
CA SER A 636 -10.93 -28.30 -0.07
C SER A 636 -11.44 -27.07 0.68
N ALA A 637 -11.18 -27.02 1.99
CA ALA A 637 -11.44 -25.85 2.81
C ALA A 637 -10.33 -25.70 3.85
N PHE A 638 -9.87 -24.45 4.04
CA PHE A 638 -8.85 -24.09 5.02
C PHE A 638 -9.39 -23.02 5.96
N THR A 639 -9.63 -23.38 7.21
CA THR A 639 -10.07 -22.46 8.26
C THR A 639 -8.90 -22.13 9.16
N THR A 640 -8.68 -20.85 9.45
CA THR A 640 -7.60 -20.43 10.35
C THR A 640 -8.02 -19.32 11.31
N ARG A 641 -7.41 -19.36 12.48
CA ARG A 641 -7.44 -18.32 13.49
C ARG A 641 -6.02 -17.84 13.76
N GLN A 642 -5.74 -16.59 13.43
CA GLN A 642 -4.43 -16.00 13.51
C GLN A 642 -4.37 -14.91 14.59
N ASP A 643 -3.50 -15.07 15.56
CA ASP A 643 -3.13 -14.04 16.53
C ASP A 643 -1.81 -13.40 16.09
N MET A 644 -1.93 -12.28 15.37
CA MET A 644 -0.85 -11.59 14.66
C MET A 644 -0.02 -10.64 15.54
N ASP A 645 -0.09 -10.76 16.87
CA ASP A 645 0.63 -9.88 17.80
C ASP A 645 0.27 -8.39 17.63
N THR A 646 -1.02 -8.09 17.51
CA THR A 646 -1.52 -6.75 17.15
C THR A 646 -1.56 -5.76 18.31
N ARG A 647 -1.71 -6.25 19.57
CA ARG A 647 -1.69 -5.37 20.74
C ARG A 647 -0.27 -4.91 21.01
N SER A 648 -0.04 -3.61 20.92
CA SER A 648 1.28 -3.03 21.12
C SER A 648 1.24 -1.66 21.76
N PHE A 649 2.33 -1.33 22.44
CA PHE A 649 2.59 -0.01 23.00
C PHE A 649 3.87 0.54 22.38
N SER A 650 3.80 1.76 21.88
CA SER A 650 4.92 2.36 21.19
C SER A 650 5.19 3.77 21.70
N ILE A 651 6.46 4.14 21.70
CA ILE A 651 6.92 5.50 21.95
C ILE A 651 7.77 5.96 20.77
N GLY A 652 7.52 7.18 20.33
CA GLY A 652 8.32 7.84 19.30
C GLY A 652 8.85 9.17 19.80
N ILE A 653 10.14 9.43 19.59
CA ILE A 653 10.77 10.68 19.95
C ILE A 653 11.41 11.26 18.68
N ARG A 654 11.11 12.52 18.39
CA ARG A 654 11.68 13.21 17.25
C ARG A 654 12.36 14.50 17.68
N TYR A 655 13.61 14.66 17.27
CA TYR A 655 14.37 15.90 17.42
C TYR A 655 14.58 16.55 16.05
N ASN A 656 14.44 17.88 15.99
CA ASN A 656 14.60 18.67 14.78
C ASN A 656 15.55 19.82 15.03
N PHE A 657 16.65 19.83 14.31
CA PHE A 657 17.57 20.96 14.24
C PHE A 657 17.44 21.60 12.87
N ASN A 658 17.06 22.86 12.83
CA ASN A 658 16.73 23.59 11.61
C ASN A 658 15.74 22.82 10.72
N THR A 659 14.99 23.44 9.86
CA THR A 659 13.96 22.75 9.07
C THR A 659 13.99 23.21 7.62
N THR A 660 15.10 23.02 6.94
CA THR A 660 15.13 23.10 5.47
C THR A 660 14.62 21.78 4.90
N ARG A 661 13.89 21.83 3.79
CA ARG A 661 13.37 20.61 3.16
C ARG A 661 13.79 20.49 1.72
N SER A 662 14.32 19.32 1.41
CA SER A 662 14.57 18.85 0.07
C SER A 662 13.28 18.52 -0.67
N LYS A 663 13.27 18.75 -1.96
CA LYS A 663 12.20 18.39 -2.86
C LYS A 663 12.78 17.64 -4.06
N PHE A 664 13.08 16.36 -3.89
CA PHE A 664 13.23 15.51 -5.05
C PHE A 664 11.91 15.55 -5.82
N LYS A 665 11.94 15.98 -7.08
CA LYS A 665 10.73 16.22 -7.88
C LYS A 665 10.40 15.08 -8.82
N GLY A 666 11.27 14.08 -8.95
CA GLY A 666 11.05 12.94 -9.82
C GLY A 666 9.82 12.12 -9.42
N THR A 667 9.01 11.71 -10.39
CA THR A 667 7.82 10.87 -10.18
C THR A 667 8.11 9.38 -10.32
N GLY A 668 9.34 9.01 -10.72
CA GLY A 668 9.74 7.65 -11.04
C GLY A 668 9.14 7.14 -12.36
N ALA A 669 9.72 6.09 -12.88
CA ALA A 669 9.27 5.35 -14.05
C ALA A 669 9.16 3.86 -13.71
N GLY A 670 8.37 3.07 -14.48
CA GLY A 670 8.20 1.63 -14.27
C GLY A 670 7.60 1.27 -12.92
N ASN A 671 6.70 2.09 -12.42
CA ASN A 671 6.15 1.99 -11.08
C ASN A 671 5.39 0.69 -10.83
N GLU A 672 4.70 0.18 -11.84
CA GLU A 672 3.96 -1.07 -11.78
C GLU A 672 4.92 -2.26 -11.73
N GLU A 673 5.83 -2.34 -12.68
CA GLU A 673 6.76 -3.45 -12.85
C GLU A 673 7.68 -3.58 -11.61
N LYS A 674 8.15 -2.46 -11.08
CA LYS A 674 8.93 -2.49 -9.84
C LYS A 674 8.15 -3.07 -8.65
N THR A 675 6.86 -2.73 -8.52
CA THR A 675 6.00 -3.30 -7.44
C THR A 675 5.79 -4.81 -7.64
N ARG A 676 5.75 -5.29 -8.87
CA ARG A 676 5.61 -6.72 -9.21
C ARG A 676 6.90 -7.52 -8.99
N LEU A 677 8.06 -6.87 -9.04
CA LEU A 677 9.38 -7.45 -8.77
C LEU A 677 9.69 -7.57 -7.27
N GLN A 678 9.03 -6.82 -6.43
CA GLN A 678 9.14 -6.83 -4.97
C GLN A 678 8.14 -7.81 -4.35
#